data_ffb58beb2b3d82b81a2236e3d64bccd1
#
_entry.id   ffb58beb2b3d82b81a2236e3d64bccd1
#
_cell.length_a   1.000
_cell.length_b   1.000
_cell.length_c   1.000
_cell.angle_alpha   90.00
_cell.angle_beta   90.00
_cell.angle_gamma   90.00
#
_symmetry.space_group_name_H-M   'P 1'
#
loop_
_entity.id
_entity.type
_entity.pdbx_description
1 polymer ?
#
loop_
_entity_poly.entity_id
_entity_poly.type
_entity_poly.pdbx_seq_one_letter_code
_entity_poly.pdbx_strand_id
1 'polypeptide(L)'
;MIRRLVPAGVAGAVTVLMAALLLGRSAYPVLGLADPGELVRLGLPVVRVAAAGAAAVALGVLTRAVVLADGADGPSAGERSAGSAAAWTWAVLSLAAAVLTVADVSGGLAAPGPDLVVQLVVRAAPVGWLATAAGAAVVAVWVREARSWSSTLGAGLLACVALLGPVVTGHAIDGVGKDLGTPAVGLHVVAATVWLGTIGALLVAVPDDEAVRARFVARAGAVATVCAVVTVLSGVLAAAVLVPSVGELATAYGVLVLLAAAVTVVVLGVLVRRRLAIRRRGFPATGCTPYRRAPLDRSAGTYASLELVLLAVVTGLSVAMTRAVPPVQAPFHTTPTEAVLGFGIPDQPSVGTLVGAWRPDVVLVTLAVVLAGVYGRWLRRVAGWPTGRAVAWFAGCAVLVLASSSGLGRYADALFSAHVAEHMLLSIVVPVLLVLGGPVTLARRALPEEGDTQRSGASRQDARDRLEALLDAPALRLLAHPAVAAVLVVGSPFLLYLTPAFSLLQPLGWLMPAISLWFLGVGYLFFWVLVGVDPAPGPRLPHVARLAVLVASMPFHALFGVILLAADRPVAQIPSTLAADGGGGQVFVTDFYSHLRLPWAVDLLADQHVAALLAWGMGDVPLLAVVVVLLVQWHREGAAEDAATRDLLART
;
A
#
# COMPACT_ATOMS: atom_id res chain seq x y z
N MET A 1 32.63 0.56 0.43
CA MET A 1 31.16 0.62 0.29
C MET A 1 30.49 0.96 1.62
N ILE A 2 30.49 0.11 2.62
CA ILE A 2 29.83 0.28 3.94
C ILE A 2 30.27 1.57 4.66
N ARG A 3 31.53 1.98 4.58
CA ARG A 3 32.06 3.19 5.23
C ARG A 3 31.28 4.49 4.93
N ARG A 4 30.58 4.59 3.78
CA ARG A 4 29.77 5.76 3.43
C ARG A 4 28.39 5.78 4.11
N LEU A 5 27.90 4.63 4.57
CA LEU A 5 26.61 4.51 5.26
C LEU A 5 26.75 4.63 6.79
N VAL A 6 27.94 4.37 7.34
CA VAL A 6 28.21 4.39 8.78
C VAL A 6 27.82 5.73 9.42
N PRO A 7 28.15 6.92 8.86
CA PRO A 7 27.78 8.19 9.50
C PRO A 7 26.28 8.36 9.68
N ALA A 8 25.47 7.88 8.71
CA ALA A 8 24.02 7.95 8.83
C ALA A 8 23.49 7.01 9.92
N GLY A 9 23.98 5.78 10.00
CA GLY A 9 23.61 4.85 11.06
C GLY A 9 23.96 5.38 12.45
N VAL A 10 25.14 5.96 12.61
CA VAL A 10 25.56 6.60 13.86
C VAL A 10 24.67 7.80 14.19
N ALA A 11 24.38 8.67 13.23
CA ALA A 11 23.52 9.84 13.44
C ALA A 11 22.11 9.44 13.92
N GLY A 12 21.49 8.46 13.28
CA GLY A 12 20.17 7.94 13.68
C GLY A 12 20.19 7.34 15.11
N ALA A 13 21.19 6.52 15.40
CA ALA A 13 21.34 5.90 16.73
C ALA A 13 21.59 6.94 17.83
N VAL A 14 22.48 7.92 17.58
CA VAL A 14 22.75 9.02 18.53
C VAL A 14 21.49 9.85 18.75
N THR A 15 20.76 10.19 17.69
CA THR A 15 19.51 10.98 17.80
C THR A 15 18.49 10.28 18.68
N VAL A 16 18.24 8.99 18.47
CA VAL A 16 17.24 8.26 19.26
C VAL A 16 17.68 8.05 20.70
N LEU A 17 18.97 7.83 20.94
CA LEU A 17 19.53 7.73 22.30
C LEU A 17 19.39 9.04 23.06
N MET A 18 19.77 10.17 22.45
CA MET A 18 19.63 11.49 23.06
C MET A 18 18.16 11.79 23.37
N ALA A 19 17.24 11.50 22.45
CA ALA A 19 15.82 11.68 22.70
C ALA A 19 15.31 10.76 23.83
N ALA A 20 15.72 9.49 23.88
CA ALA A 20 15.35 8.55 24.94
C ALA A 20 15.89 8.96 26.31
N LEU A 21 17.07 9.55 26.35
CA LEU A 21 17.64 10.12 27.58
C LEU A 21 16.87 11.36 28.04
N LEU A 22 16.52 12.27 27.13
CA LEU A 22 15.77 13.50 27.43
C LEU A 22 14.32 13.21 27.86
N LEU A 23 13.65 12.26 27.23
CA LEU A 23 12.30 11.80 27.60
C LEU A 23 12.29 11.08 28.96
N GLY A 24 13.41 10.49 29.35
CA GLY A 24 13.58 9.82 30.64
C GLY A 24 12.61 8.66 30.83
N ARG A 25 12.02 8.57 32.03
CA ARG A 25 11.08 7.51 32.47
C ARG A 25 9.62 7.99 32.53
N SER A 26 9.34 9.21 32.13
CA SER A 26 8.06 9.88 32.35
C SER A 26 6.86 9.19 31.66
N ALA A 27 7.11 8.46 30.59
CA ALA A 27 6.04 7.76 29.86
C ALA A 27 5.47 6.55 30.61
N TYR A 28 6.29 5.84 31.40
CA TYR A 28 5.87 4.58 32.06
C TYR A 28 4.78 4.79 33.12
N PRO A 29 4.90 5.74 34.07
CA PRO A 29 3.84 6.02 35.03
C PRO A 29 2.55 6.49 34.37
N VAL A 30 2.64 7.31 33.31
CA VAL A 30 1.47 7.82 32.60
C VAL A 30 0.69 6.69 31.93
N LEU A 31 1.39 5.66 31.43
CA LEU A 31 0.78 4.48 30.81
C LEU A 31 0.46 3.36 31.80
N GLY A 32 0.72 3.54 33.09
CA GLY A 32 0.53 2.50 34.12
C GLY A 32 1.47 1.30 33.95
N LEU A 33 2.63 1.50 33.28
CA LEU A 33 3.61 0.44 33.03
C LEU A 33 4.73 0.48 34.07
N ALA A 34 5.31 -0.68 34.40
CA ALA A 34 6.51 -0.79 35.20
C ALA A 34 7.75 -0.37 34.38
N ASP A 35 8.79 0.15 35.07
CA ASP A 35 10.05 0.51 34.43
C ASP A 35 10.81 -0.78 34.00
N PRO A 36 11.07 -0.98 32.70
CA PRO A 36 11.73 -2.18 32.20
C PRO A 36 13.27 -2.19 32.40
N GLY A 37 13.83 -1.16 33.02
CA GLY A 37 15.25 -0.98 33.22
C GLY A 37 15.96 -0.34 32.01
N GLU A 38 17.19 0.13 32.26
CA GLU A 38 17.97 0.93 31.30
C GLU A 38 18.26 0.17 30.00
N LEU A 39 18.55 -1.13 30.07
CA LEU A 39 18.88 -1.93 28.90
C LEU A 39 17.72 -1.94 27.87
N VAL A 40 16.49 -2.13 28.33
CA VAL A 40 15.31 -2.16 27.46
C VAL A 40 14.95 -0.75 27.02
N ARG A 41 14.97 0.21 27.95
CA ARG A 41 14.61 1.60 27.70
C ARG A 41 15.46 2.25 26.61
N LEU A 42 16.76 1.99 26.60
CA LEU A 42 17.71 2.55 25.62
C LEU A 42 17.95 1.61 24.44
N GLY A 43 17.96 0.29 24.68
CA GLY A 43 18.24 -0.71 23.64
C GLY A 43 17.14 -0.86 22.62
N LEU A 44 15.87 -0.88 23.03
CA LEU A 44 14.74 -1.04 22.10
C LEU A 44 14.69 0.05 21.00
N PRO A 45 14.80 1.36 21.31
CA PRO A 45 14.85 2.39 20.27
C PRO A 45 16.03 2.23 19.30
N VAL A 46 17.19 1.85 19.78
CA VAL A 46 18.38 1.62 18.94
C VAL A 46 18.16 0.44 18.01
N VAL A 47 17.60 -0.68 18.50
CA VAL A 47 17.28 -1.84 17.69
C VAL A 47 16.25 -1.48 16.61
N ARG A 48 15.24 -0.67 16.93
CA ARG A 48 14.24 -0.20 15.95
C ARG A 48 14.88 0.67 14.85
N VAL A 49 15.79 1.60 15.19
CA VAL A 49 16.51 2.39 14.18
C VAL A 49 17.41 1.50 13.33
N ALA A 50 18.10 0.52 13.94
CA ALA A 50 18.93 -0.42 13.20
C ALA A 50 18.09 -1.30 12.24
N ALA A 51 16.92 -1.76 12.68
CA ALA A 51 15.96 -2.49 11.83
C ALA A 51 15.48 -1.64 10.65
N ALA A 52 15.12 -0.37 10.88
CA ALA A 52 14.75 0.57 9.82
C ALA A 52 15.91 0.81 8.84
N GLY A 53 17.14 0.92 9.32
CA GLY A 53 18.33 1.02 8.48
C GLY A 53 18.57 -0.22 7.62
N ALA A 54 18.43 -1.42 8.19
CA ALA A 54 18.55 -2.68 7.45
C ALA A 54 17.43 -2.82 6.39
N ALA A 55 16.19 -2.46 6.72
CA ALA A 55 15.08 -2.40 5.77
C ALA A 55 15.37 -1.40 4.63
N ALA A 56 15.91 -0.22 4.95
CA ALA A 56 16.27 0.77 3.93
C ALA A 56 17.37 0.26 2.99
N VAL A 57 18.36 -0.49 3.49
CA VAL A 57 19.38 -1.11 2.64
C VAL A 57 18.75 -2.18 1.72
N ALA A 58 17.89 -3.06 2.26
CA ALA A 58 17.20 -4.08 1.48
C ALA A 58 16.34 -3.44 0.38
N LEU A 59 15.48 -2.47 0.73
CA LEU A 59 14.67 -1.72 -0.23
C LEU A 59 15.51 -0.90 -1.20
N GLY A 60 16.64 -0.36 -0.78
CA GLY A 60 17.57 0.35 -1.67
C GLY A 60 18.14 -0.54 -2.77
N VAL A 61 18.51 -1.79 -2.45
CA VAL A 61 18.95 -2.79 -3.44
C VAL A 61 17.82 -3.15 -4.39
N LEU A 62 16.61 -3.40 -3.87
CA LEU A 62 15.43 -3.73 -4.67
C LEU A 62 15.01 -2.55 -5.58
N THR A 63 14.96 -1.33 -5.05
CA THR A 63 14.67 -0.12 -5.83
C THR A 63 15.71 0.10 -6.92
N ARG A 64 17.00 -0.17 -6.63
CA ARG A 64 18.05 -0.10 -7.64
C ARG A 64 17.76 -1.07 -8.79
N ALA A 65 17.48 -2.32 -8.50
CA ALA A 65 17.24 -3.34 -9.52
C ALA A 65 15.93 -3.09 -10.31
N VAL A 66 14.87 -2.63 -9.64
CA VAL A 66 13.55 -2.47 -10.27
C VAL A 66 13.37 -1.13 -10.98
N VAL A 67 13.89 -0.04 -10.41
CA VAL A 67 13.59 1.32 -10.89
C VAL A 67 14.82 2.02 -11.46
N LEU A 68 15.98 1.89 -10.82
CA LEU A 68 17.15 2.70 -11.16
C LEU A 68 18.02 2.08 -12.27
N ALA A 69 18.11 0.76 -12.38
CA ALA A 69 18.82 0.06 -13.45
C ALA A 69 18.14 0.27 -14.81
N ASP A 70 18.87 0.04 -15.90
CA ASP A 70 18.31 0.06 -17.26
C ASP A 70 17.66 -1.30 -17.58
N GLY A 71 16.66 -1.29 -18.47
CA GLY A 71 15.97 -2.49 -18.92
C GLY A 71 15.04 -3.12 -17.89
N ALA A 72 14.68 -4.37 -18.16
CA ALA A 72 13.86 -5.24 -17.33
C ALA A 72 14.63 -6.51 -16.89
N ASP A 73 15.95 -6.43 -16.83
CA ASP A 73 16.79 -7.51 -16.36
C ASP A 73 16.65 -7.73 -14.85
N GLY A 74 16.90 -8.95 -14.41
CA GLY A 74 16.92 -9.27 -12.99
C GLY A 74 18.19 -8.74 -12.30
N PRO A 75 18.21 -8.75 -10.95
CA PRO A 75 19.36 -8.31 -10.17
C PRO A 75 20.58 -9.23 -10.38
N SER A 76 21.77 -8.65 -10.35
CA SER A 76 23.04 -9.39 -10.37
C SER A 76 23.19 -10.30 -9.16
N ALA A 77 24.07 -11.29 -9.23
CA ALA A 77 24.37 -12.19 -8.11
C ALA A 77 24.82 -11.43 -6.84
N GLY A 78 25.63 -10.37 -7.03
CA GLY A 78 26.07 -9.51 -5.93
C GLY A 78 24.92 -8.75 -5.27
N GLU A 79 23.99 -8.24 -6.06
CA GLU A 79 22.79 -7.54 -5.55
C GLU A 79 21.86 -8.49 -4.80
N ARG A 80 21.63 -9.70 -5.35
CA ARG A 80 20.84 -10.73 -4.66
C ARG A 80 21.44 -11.09 -3.30
N SER A 81 22.74 -11.28 -3.25
CA SER A 81 23.44 -11.58 -2.00
C SER A 81 23.36 -10.43 -1.00
N ALA A 82 23.60 -9.19 -1.44
CA ALA A 82 23.54 -8.01 -0.59
C ALA A 82 22.11 -7.73 -0.09
N GLY A 83 21.11 -7.83 -0.97
CA GLY A 83 19.70 -7.67 -0.63
C GLY A 83 19.20 -8.73 0.36
N SER A 84 19.57 -10.00 0.13
CA SER A 84 19.26 -11.10 1.04
C SER A 84 19.91 -10.92 2.41
N ALA A 85 21.19 -10.55 2.47
CA ALA A 85 21.89 -10.30 3.74
C ALA A 85 21.28 -9.13 4.52
N ALA A 86 20.91 -8.03 3.85
CA ALA A 86 20.23 -6.90 4.47
C ALA A 86 18.85 -7.28 5.01
N ALA A 87 18.09 -8.08 4.25
CA ALA A 87 16.77 -8.54 4.67
C ALA A 87 16.85 -9.54 5.85
N TRP A 88 17.83 -10.43 5.90
CA TRP A 88 18.09 -11.26 7.08
C TRP A 88 18.47 -10.43 8.30
N THR A 89 19.33 -9.42 8.13
CA THR A 89 19.67 -8.48 9.22
C THR A 89 18.42 -7.78 9.73
N TRP A 90 17.55 -7.33 8.81
CA TRP A 90 16.26 -6.74 9.17
C TRP A 90 15.36 -7.73 9.94
N ALA A 91 15.26 -8.98 9.49
CA ALA A 91 14.48 -10.02 10.16
C ALA A 91 14.95 -10.26 11.61
N VAL A 92 16.27 -10.41 11.80
CA VAL A 92 16.86 -10.64 13.13
C VAL A 92 16.64 -9.44 14.06
N LEU A 93 16.85 -8.22 13.57
CA LEU A 93 16.61 -7.00 14.35
C LEU A 93 15.12 -6.81 14.68
N SER A 94 14.22 -7.19 13.78
CA SER A 94 12.78 -7.16 14.04
C SER A 94 12.36 -8.19 15.09
N LEU A 95 12.95 -9.38 15.08
CA LEU A 95 12.75 -10.39 16.12
C LEU A 95 13.25 -9.89 17.47
N ALA A 96 14.43 -9.28 17.51
CA ALA A 96 14.96 -8.65 18.72
C ALA A 96 14.04 -7.51 19.21
N ALA A 97 13.49 -6.70 18.30
CA ALA A 97 12.50 -5.66 18.63
C ALA A 97 11.21 -6.26 19.21
N ALA A 98 10.73 -7.42 18.72
CA ALA A 98 9.57 -8.11 19.29
C ALA A 98 9.81 -8.52 20.75
N VAL A 99 10.94 -9.17 21.03
CA VAL A 99 11.31 -9.59 22.38
C VAL A 99 11.49 -8.41 23.34
N LEU A 100 12.19 -7.36 22.89
CA LEU A 100 12.37 -6.16 23.70
C LEU A 100 11.05 -5.39 23.89
N THR A 101 10.10 -5.48 22.96
CA THR A 101 8.77 -4.87 23.12
C THR A 101 7.96 -5.62 24.19
N VAL A 102 8.06 -6.96 24.29
CA VAL A 102 7.49 -7.70 25.43
C VAL A 102 8.11 -7.24 26.73
N ALA A 103 9.44 -7.13 26.79
CA ALA A 103 10.15 -6.67 27.98
C ALA A 103 9.74 -5.25 28.40
N ASP A 104 9.54 -4.37 27.43
CA ASP A 104 9.14 -2.97 27.65
C ASP A 104 7.75 -2.84 28.29
N VAL A 105 6.81 -3.71 27.90
CA VAL A 105 5.43 -3.70 28.43
C VAL A 105 5.30 -4.51 29.72
N SER A 106 6.15 -5.53 29.91
CA SER A 106 6.10 -6.41 31.09
C SER A 106 6.95 -5.91 32.27
N GLY A 107 7.68 -4.79 32.10
CA GLY A 107 8.53 -4.22 33.15
C GLY A 107 9.86 -4.94 33.32
N GLY A 108 10.35 -5.69 32.32
CA GLY A 108 11.66 -6.34 32.35
C GLY A 108 11.79 -7.50 31.36
N LEU A 109 13.02 -7.99 31.22
CA LEU A 109 13.29 -9.15 30.36
C LEU A 109 12.67 -10.42 30.98
N ALA A 110 11.72 -11.01 30.27
CA ALA A 110 11.17 -12.31 30.64
C ALA A 110 12.22 -13.43 30.44
N ALA A 111 12.23 -14.41 31.33
CA ALA A 111 13.03 -15.61 31.12
C ALA A 111 12.56 -16.35 29.85
N PRO A 112 13.48 -16.96 29.07
CA PRO A 112 13.08 -17.81 27.96
C PRO A 112 12.18 -18.94 28.42
N GLY A 113 10.97 -19.06 27.87
CA GLY A 113 10.01 -20.07 28.26
C GLY A 113 8.66 -19.91 27.58
N PRO A 114 7.68 -20.76 27.92
CA PRO A 114 6.33 -20.72 27.36
C PRO A 114 5.64 -19.36 27.54
N ASP A 115 5.81 -18.70 28.68
CA ASP A 115 5.20 -17.38 28.95
C ASP A 115 5.68 -16.29 28.00
N LEU A 116 6.96 -16.29 27.63
CA LEU A 116 7.47 -15.36 26.63
C LEU A 116 6.82 -15.60 25.26
N VAL A 117 6.70 -16.88 24.87
CA VAL A 117 6.05 -17.26 23.61
C VAL A 117 4.59 -16.79 23.59
N VAL A 118 3.85 -17.05 24.66
CA VAL A 118 2.46 -16.57 24.78
C VAL A 118 2.38 -15.05 24.66
N GLN A 119 3.23 -14.30 25.35
CA GLN A 119 3.23 -12.83 25.27
C GLN A 119 3.60 -12.32 23.87
N LEU A 120 4.50 -13.00 23.16
CA LEU A 120 4.89 -12.66 21.80
C LEU A 120 3.75 -12.81 20.79
N VAL A 121 2.86 -13.82 20.97
CA VAL A 121 1.79 -14.13 20.01
C VAL A 121 0.42 -13.57 20.40
N VAL A 122 0.22 -13.20 21.67
CA VAL A 122 -1.06 -12.65 22.14
C VAL A 122 -1.10 -11.13 22.07
N ARG A 123 0.03 -10.46 22.33
CA ARG A 123 0.08 -8.99 22.34
C ARG A 123 0.25 -8.41 20.94
N ALA A 124 -0.55 -7.42 20.59
CA ALA A 124 -0.56 -6.82 19.26
C ALA A 124 0.82 -6.26 18.84
N ALA A 125 1.46 -5.44 19.67
CA ALA A 125 2.72 -4.78 19.33
C ALA A 125 3.89 -5.76 19.05
N PRO A 126 4.16 -6.81 19.86
CA PRO A 126 5.12 -7.86 19.49
C PRO A 126 4.74 -8.62 18.22
N VAL A 127 3.44 -8.95 18.02
CA VAL A 127 2.95 -9.63 16.81
C VAL A 127 3.29 -8.83 15.55
N GLY A 128 3.16 -7.51 15.57
CA GLY A 128 3.56 -6.66 14.44
C GLY A 128 5.05 -6.77 14.09
N TRP A 129 5.91 -6.81 15.10
CA TRP A 129 7.36 -7.02 14.89
C TRP A 129 7.67 -8.45 14.43
N LEU A 130 6.95 -9.47 14.91
CA LEU A 130 7.07 -10.84 14.42
C LEU A 130 6.62 -10.96 12.96
N ALA A 131 5.53 -10.32 12.58
CA ALA A 131 5.06 -10.28 11.20
C ALA A 131 6.10 -9.62 10.28
N THR A 132 6.72 -8.51 10.74
CA THR A 132 7.84 -7.87 10.03
C THR A 132 9.05 -8.80 9.92
N ALA A 133 9.42 -9.50 11.00
CA ALA A 133 10.53 -10.44 10.97
C ALA A 133 10.28 -11.60 9.99
N ALA A 134 9.08 -12.18 10.01
CA ALA A 134 8.68 -13.23 9.08
C ALA A 134 8.66 -12.73 7.61
N GLY A 135 8.05 -11.56 7.37
CA GLY A 135 8.03 -10.94 6.05
C GLY A 135 9.43 -10.63 5.52
N ALA A 136 10.30 -10.08 6.36
CA ALA A 136 11.69 -9.81 6.01
C ALA A 136 12.49 -11.10 5.72
N ALA A 137 12.25 -12.19 6.45
CA ALA A 137 12.86 -13.49 6.18
C ALA A 137 12.39 -14.07 4.84
N VAL A 138 11.09 -13.97 4.54
CA VAL A 138 10.56 -14.36 3.21
C VAL A 138 11.20 -13.52 2.11
N VAL A 139 11.30 -12.20 2.29
CA VAL A 139 12.00 -11.30 1.34
C VAL A 139 13.45 -11.74 1.16
N ALA A 140 14.16 -12.09 2.23
CA ALA A 140 15.56 -12.51 2.16
C ALA A 140 15.76 -13.77 1.30
N VAL A 141 14.89 -14.77 1.48
CA VAL A 141 14.89 -16.00 0.66
C VAL A 141 14.48 -15.68 -0.77
N TRP A 142 13.42 -14.92 -0.96
CA TRP A 142 12.91 -14.59 -2.29
C TRP A 142 13.91 -13.79 -3.12
N VAL A 143 14.54 -12.76 -2.55
CA VAL A 143 15.56 -11.94 -3.25
C VAL A 143 16.76 -12.79 -3.68
N ARG A 144 17.17 -13.78 -2.87
CA ARG A 144 18.28 -14.66 -3.21
C ARG A 144 18.02 -15.46 -4.49
N GLU A 145 16.76 -15.86 -4.71
CA GLU A 145 16.33 -16.66 -5.86
C GLU A 145 15.76 -15.81 -7.01
N ALA A 146 15.53 -14.52 -6.79
CA ALA A 146 14.95 -13.62 -7.79
C ALA A 146 15.91 -13.41 -8.97
N ARG A 147 15.56 -13.93 -10.15
CA ARG A 147 16.36 -13.85 -11.38
C ARG A 147 15.71 -12.97 -12.45
N SER A 148 14.45 -12.60 -12.28
CA SER A 148 13.72 -11.73 -13.19
C SER A 148 13.34 -10.41 -12.53
N TRP A 149 13.12 -9.39 -13.34
CA TRP A 149 12.63 -8.09 -12.88
C TRP A 149 11.30 -8.20 -12.15
N SER A 150 10.33 -8.96 -12.66
CA SER A 150 9.02 -9.14 -12.05
C SER A 150 9.08 -9.84 -10.69
N SER A 151 9.98 -10.85 -10.55
CA SER A 151 10.21 -11.50 -9.25
C SER A 151 10.82 -10.53 -8.23
N THR A 152 11.74 -9.67 -8.68
CA THR A 152 12.35 -8.64 -7.82
C THR A 152 11.34 -7.57 -7.41
N LEU A 153 10.46 -7.16 -8.32
CA LEU A 153 9.35 -6.26 -8.02
C LEU A 153 8.43 -6.87 -6.94
N GLY A 154 8.06 -8.15 -7.08
CA GLY A 154 7.25 -8.87 -6.08
C GLY A 154 7.90 -8.87 -4.70
N ALA A 155 9.21 -9.16 -4.62
CA ALA A 155 9.95 -9.09 -3.36
C ALA A 155 10.00 -7.67 -2.78
N GLY A 156 10.09 -6.63 -3.63
CA GLY A 156 10.03 -5.22 -3.21
C GLY A 156 8.67 -4.82 -2.65
N LEU A 157 7.59 -5.27 -3.27
CA LEU A 157 6.23 -5.03 -2.77
C LEU A 157 6.00 -5.74 -1.43
N LEU A 158 6.45 -7.00 -1.29
CA LEU A 158 6.39 -7.71 -0.01
C LEU A 158 7.22 -7.00 1.08
N ALA A 159 8.39 -6.46 0.73
CA ALA A 159 9.20 -5.68 1.66
C ALA A 159 8.47 -4.41 2.14
N CYS A 160 7.75 -3.71 1.26
CA CYS A 160 6.90 -2.58 1.65
C CYS A 160 5.76 -3.01 2.59
N VAL A 161 5.12 -4.14 2.33
CA VAL A 161 4.07 -4.69 3.22
C VAL A 161 4.66 -5.10 4.57
N ALA A 162 5.82 -5.75 4.60
CA ALA A 162 6.49 -6.18 5.82
C ALA A 162 6.86 -5.00 6.76
N LEU A 163 7.08 -3.79 6.23
CA LEU A 163 7.30 -2.58 7.04
C LEU A 163 6.07 -2.18 7.87
N LEU A 164 4.86 -2.58 7.45
CA LEU A 164 3.62 -2.12 8.06
C LEU A 164 3.28 -2.82 9.39
N GLY A 165 3.90 -3.97 9.69
CA GLY A 165 3.60 -4.72 10.91
C GLY A 165 3.56 -3.88 12.19
N PRO A 166 4.64 -3.16 12.58
CA PRO A 166 4.64 -2.32 13.76
C PRO A 166 3.74 -1.08 13.66
N VAL A 167 3.39 -0.65 12.43
CA VAL A 167 2.49 0.50 12.22
C VAL A 167 1.06 0.12 12.57
N VAL A 168 0.60 -1.02 12.06
CA VAL A 168 -0.79 -1.47 12.20
C VAL A 168 -1.11 -2.06 13.58
N THR A 169 -0.08 -2.46 14.33
CA THR A 169 -0.22 -3.01 15.69
C THR A 169 0.26 -2.07 16.79
N GLY A 170 0.76 -0.89 16.41
CA GLY A 170 1.27 0.10 17.35
C GLY A 170 0.15 0.89 18.01
N HIS A 171 0.21 1.08 19.33
CA HIS A 171 -0.76 1.87 20.10
C HIS A 171 -0.66 3.38 19.88
N ALA A 172 0.28 3.86 19.07
CA ALA A 172 0.49 5.31 18.87
C ALA A 172 -0.70 6.02 18.23
N ILE A 173 -1.63 5.26 17.61
CA ILE A 173 -2.80 5.79 16.90
C ILE A 173 -4.05 5.00 17.33
N ASP A 174 -4.18 4.64 18.60
CA ASP A 174 -5.42 4.09 19.14
C ASP A 174 -6.38 5.23 19.47
N GLY A 175 -7.64 5.11 19.09
CA GLY A 175 -8.68 6.09 19.37
C GLY A 175 -9.13 6.90 18.15
N VAL A 176 -9.57 8.14 18.39
CA VAL A 176 -10.12 9.03 17.34
C VAL A 176 -9.07 9.35 16.29
N GLY A 177 -9.44 9.16 15.01
CA GLY A 177 -8.56 9.46 13.87
C GLY A 177 -7.64 8.29 13.45
N LYS A 178 -7.73 7.11 14.09
CA LYS A 178 -6.89 5.95 13.74
C LYS A 178 -7.05 5.50 12.28
N ASP A 179 -8.23 5.63 11.72
CA ASP A 179 -8.56 5.35 10.32
C ASP A 179 -7.80 6.24 9.32
N LEU A 180 -7.49 7.48 9.69
CA LEU A 180 -6.66 8.40 8.90
C LEU A 180 -5.18 8.29 9.28
N GLY A 181 -4.91 8.18 10.58
CA GLY A 181 -3.55 8.20 11.13
C GLY A 181 -2.75 6.95 10.78
N THR A 182 -3.32 5.76 10.94
CA THR A 182 -2.61 4.50 10.65
C THR A 182 -2.16 4.40 9.19
N PRO A 183 -3.04 4.61 8.17
CA PRO A 183 -2.61 4.63 6.78
C PRO A 183 -1.63 5.76 6.47
N ALA A 184 -1.79 6.94 7.07
CA ALA A 184 -0.85 8.05 6.87
C ALA A 184 0.55 7.69 7.38
N VAL A 185 0.68 7.12 8.58
CA VAL A 185 1.97 6.64 9.12
C VAL A 185 2.52 5.50 8.26
N GLY A 186 1.67 4.58 7.76
CA GLY A 186 2.09 3.51 6.87
C GLY A 186 2.73 4.04 5.58
N LEU A 187 2.05 4.97 4.89
CA LEU A 187 2.58 5.64 3.70
C LEU A 187 3.88 6.41 4.01
N HIS A 188 3.93 7.08 5.18
CA HIS A 188 5.11 7.81 5.63
C HIS A 188 6.31 6.88 5.80
N VAL A 189 6.15 5.77 6.53
CA VAL A 189 7.23 4.81 6.81
C VAL A 189 7.74 4.17 5.52
N VAL A 190 6.84 3.72 4.63
CA VAL A 190 7.23 3.13 3.35
C VAL A 190 7.99 4.14 2.48
N ALA A 191 7.43 5.34 2.29
CA ALA A 191 8.05 6.37 1.46
C ALA A 191 9.40 6.84 2.02
N ALA A 192 9.50 7.08 3.33
CA ALA A 192 10.75 7.49 3.98
C ALA A 192 11.83 6.40 3.88
N THR A 193 11.46 5.12 4.05
CA THR A 193 12.40 3.99 3.96
C THR A 193 12.90 3.79 2.52
N VAL A 194 12.01 3.88 1.53
CA VAL A 194 12.40 3.84 0.10
C VAL A 194 13.28 5.03 -0.26
N TRP A 195 12.98 6.24 0.27
CA TRP A 195 13.82 7.43 0.07
C TRP A 195 15.23 7.21 0.63
N LEU A 196 15.33 6.81 1.89
CA LEU A 196 16.60 6.52 2.58
C LEU A 196 17.41 5.46 1.80
N GLY A 197 16.77 4.37 1.37
CA GLY A 197 17.39 3.31 0.57
C GLY A 197 17.85 3.80 -0.81
N THR A 198 17.05 4.64 -1.48
CA THR A 198 17.40 5.24 -2.78
C THR A 198 18.65 6.12 -2.70
N ILE A 199 18.75 6.95 -1.66
CA ILE A 199 19.94 7.81 -1.44
C ILE A 199 21.16 6.95 -1.06
N GLY A 200 20.96 5.88 -0.26
CA GLY A 200 22.00 4.89 0.01
C GLY A 200 22.51 4.22 -1.27
N ALA A 201 21.63 3.77 -2.14
CA ALA A 201 21.99 3.19 -3.44
C ALA A 201 22.73 4.20 -4.34
N LEU A 202 22.31 5.47 -4.34
CA LEU A 202 22.97 6.55 -5.07
C LEU A 202 24.43 6.80 -4.59
N LEU A 203 24.75 6.55 -3.33
CA LEU A 203 26.11 6.74 -2.79
C LEU A 203 27.03 5.52 -3.00
N VAL A 204 26.44 4.33 -3.14
CA VAL A 204 27.17 3.06 -3.04
C VAL A 204 27.25 2.32 -4.38
N ALA A 205 26.24 2.43 -5.23
CA ALA A 205 26.01 1.55 -6.36
C ALA A 205 25.86 2.29 -7.70
N VAL A 206 26.56 3.42 -7.85
CA VAL A 206 26.52 4.22 -9.10
C VAL A 206 27.26 3.49 -10.23
N PRO A 207 26.66 3.36 -11.42
CA PRO A 207 27.31 2.75 -12.57
C PRO A 207 28.55 3.51 -13.06
N ASP A 208 29.51 2.80 -13.67
CA ASP A 208 30.74 3.40 -14.20
C ASP A 208 30.51 4.09 -15.56
N ASP A 209 29.64 3.54 -16.39
CA ASP A 209 29.27 4.14 -17.67
C ASP A 209 28.56 5.49 -17.48
N GLU A 210 28.96 6.51 -18.21
CA GLU A 210 28.49 7.88 -18.03
C GLU A 210 27.02 8.05 -18.42
N ALA A 211 26.56 7.45 -19.51
CA ALA A 211 25.20 7.55 -19.97
C ALA A 211 24.24 6.77 -19.05
N VAL A 212 24.65 5.57 -18.60
CA VAL A 212 23.92 4.77 -17.62
C VAL A 212 23.84 5.51 -16.28
N ARG A 213 24.96 6.10 -15.85
CA ARG A 213 25.03 6.91 -14.62
C ARG A 213 24.09 8.09 -14.64
N ALA A 214 24.02 8.80 -15.76
CA ALA A 214 23.14 9.95 -15.92
C ALA A 214 21.66 9.56 -15.74
N ARG A 215 21.24 8.46 -16.38
CA ARG A 215 19.88 7.91 -16.22
C ARG A 215 19.60 7.44 -14.79
N PHE A 216 20.53 6.73 -14.20
CA PHE A 216 20.46 6.26 -12.81
C PHE A 216 20.25 7.43 -11.83
N VAL A 217 21.07 8.47 -11.91
CA VAL A 217 20.97 9.67 -11.07
C VAL A 217 19.66 10.42 -11.28
N ALA A 218 19.20 10.52 -12.55
CA ALA A 218 17.92 11.16 -12.87
C ALA A 218 16.74 10.39 -12.27
N ARG A 219 16.72 9.04 -12.37
CA ARG A 219 15.69 8.18 -11.79
C ARG A 219 15.73 8.23 -10.26
N ALA A 220 16.91 8.12 -9.65
CA ALA A 220 17.05 8.26 -8.20
C ALA A 220 16.53 9.62 -7.69
N GLY A 221 16.80 10.70 -8.44
CA GLY A 221 16.22 12.01 -8.17
C GLY A 221 14.69 12.04 -8.29
N ALA A 222 14.12 11.36 -9.26
CA ALA A 222 12.66 11.27 -9.42
C ALA A 222 12.02 10.49 -8.26
N VAL A 223 12.54 9.30 -7.95
CA VAL A 223 12.08 8.48 -6.80
C VAL A 223 12.16 9.27 -5.50
N ALA A 224 13.32 9.87 -5.19
CA ALA A 224 13.50 10.68 -3.99
C ALA A 224 12.49 11.83 -3.90
N THR A 225 12.11 12.45 -5.03
CA THR A 225 11.09 13.53 -4.99
C THR A 225 9.69 12.99 -4.75
N VAL A 226 9.31 11.88 -5.39
CA VAL A 226 8.00 11.26 -5.13
C VAL A 226 7.93 10.85 -3.66
N CYS A 227 8.95 10.17 -3.16
CA CYS A 227 9.03 9.79 -1.76
C CYS A 227 8.97 11.00 -0.82
N ALA A 228 9.69 12.09 -1.13
CA ALA A 228 9.66 13.32 -0.34
C ALA A 228 8.25 13.93 -0.28
N VAL A 229 7.55 14.00 -1.41
CA VAL A 229 6.16 14.51 -1.46
C VAL A 229 5.24 13.62 -0.62
N VAL A 230 5.30 12.30 -0.80
CA VAL A 230 4.47 11.36 -0.04
C VAL A 230 4.79 11.44 1.45
N THR A 231 6.07 11.48 1.83
CA THR A 231 6.52 11.59 3.24
C THR A 231 6.02 12.88 3.89
N VAL A 232 6.08 14.01 3.18
CA VAL A 232 5.61 15.30 3.71
C VAL A 232 4.08 15.30 3.87
N LEU A 233 3.34 14.91 2.83
CA LEU A 233 1.87 14.93 2.88
C LEU A 233 1.33 13.97 3.95
N SER A 234 1.86 12.75 3.99
CA SER A 234 1.47 11.75 5.00
C SER A 234 1.91 12.16 6.41
N GLY A 235 3.09 12.77 6.55
CA GLY A 235 3.58 13.30 7.83
C GLY A 235 2.74 14.45 8.36
N VAL A 236 2.29 15.36 7.49
CA VAL A 236 1.36 16.44 7.87
C VAL A 236 0.01 15.87 8.32
N LEU A 237 -0.53 14.89 7.57
CA LEU A 237 -1.79 14.24 7.93
C LEU A 237 -1.67 13.50 9.27
N ALA A 238 -0.62 12.72 9.47
CA ALA A 238 -0.35 12.05 10.74
C ALA A 238 -0.19 13.03 11.91
N ALA A 239 0.53 14.13 11.70
CA ALA A 239 0.69 15.17 12.72
C ALA A 239 -0.65 15.85 13.05
N ALA A 240 -1.49 16.13 12.07
CA ALA A 240 -2.81 16.73 12.29
C ALA A 240 -3.76 15.82 13.09
N VAL A 241 -3.62 14.49 12.96
CA VAL A 241 -4.39 13.50 13.74
C VAL A 241 -3.83 13.37 15.16
N LEU A 242 -2.50 13.28 15.31
CA LEU A 242 -1.85 12.97 16.59
C LEU A 242 -1.67 14.19 17.51
N VAL A 243 -1.66 15.40 16.93
CA VAL A 243 -1.52 16.69 17.62
C VAL A 243 -2.67 17.60 17.18
N PRO A 244 -3.88 17.39 17.70
CA PRO A 244 -5.10 18.06 17.19
C PRO A 244 -5.18 19.56 17.52
N SER A 245 -4.38 20.06 18.45
CA SER A 245 -4.34 21.49 18.79
C SER A 245 -2.94 22.09 18.81
N VAL A 246 -2.85 23.40 18.53
CA VAL A 246 -1.56 24.14 18.55
C VAL A 246 -0.93 24.14 19.93
N GLY A 247 -1.75 24.16 21.00
CA GLY A 247 -1.25 24.10 22.38
C GLY A 247 -0.47 22.83 22.70
N GLU A 248 -0.83 21.72 22.05
CA GLU A 248 -0.20 20.40 22.24
C GLU A 248 1.18 20.29 21.58
N LEU A 249 1.54 21.23 20.72
CA LEU A 249 2.89 21.33 20.17
C LEU A 249 3.96 21.61 21.27
N ALA A 250 3.55 22.11 22.43
CA ALA A 250 4.44 22.29 23.58
C ALA A 250 4.68 21.00 24.39
N THR A 251 3.95 19.93 24.12
CA THR A 251 4.20 18.61 24.74
C THR A 251 5.49 17.98 24.24
N ALA A 252 6.02 17.00 24.97
CA ALA A 252 7.22 16.26 24.55
C ALA A 252 7.05 15.63 23.15
N TYR A 253 5.85 15.09 22.86
CA TYR A 253 5.51 14.57 21.54
C TYR A 253 5.48 15.67 20.47
N GLY A 254 4.81 16.78 20.75
CA GLY A 254 4.70 17.92 19.83
C GLY A 254 6.07 18.55 19.50
N VAL A 255 6.95 18.66 20.48
CA VAL A 255 8.34 19.13 20.26
C VAL A 255 9.09 18.18 19.32
N LEU A 256 8.95 16.85 19.47
CA LEU A 256 9.57 15.89 18.53
C LEU A 256 9.02 16.03 17.12
N VAL A 257 7.70 16.28 16.98
CA VAL A 257 7.05 16.55 15.67
C VAL A 257 7.64 17.82 15.04
N LEU A 258 7.78 18.90 15.80
CA LEU A 258 8.38 20.16 15.32
C LEU A 258 9.84 19.98 14.90
N LEU A 259 10.64 19.25 15.69
CA LEU A 259 12.03 18.95 15.34
C LEU A 259 12.13 18.12 14.06
N ALA A 260 11.30 17.07 13.93
CA ALA A 260 11.25 16.25 12.73
C ALA A 260 10.83 17.06 11.49
N ALA A 261 9.83 17.94 11.64
CA ALA A 261 9.40 18.84 10.58
C ALA A 261 10.52 19.82 10.18
N ALA A 262 11.20 20.44 11.15
CA ALA A 262 12.30 21.35 10.88
C ALA A 262 13.45 20.65 10.13
N VAL A 263 13.87 19.47 10.58
CA VAL A 263 14.91 18.69 9.88
C VAL A 263 14.43 18.29 8.48
N THR A 264 13.15 17.91 8.31
CA THR A 264 12.57 17.56 7.00
C THR A 264 12.63 18.76 6.04
N VAL A 265 12.35 19.98 6.50
CA VAL A 265 12.50 21.20 5.67
C VAL A 265 13.96 21.35 5.20
N VAL A 266 14.93 21.09 6.06
CA VAL A 266 16.36 21.12 5.68
C VAL A 266 16.67 20.03 4.66
N VAL A 267 16.14 18.80 4.84
CA VAL A 267 16.29 17.70 3.87
C VAL A 267 15.74 18.09 2.50
N LEU A 268 14.57 18.73 2.45
CA LEU A 268 13.98 19.22 1.19
C LEU A 268 14.86 20.29 0.54
N GLY A 269 15.43 21.19 1.32
CA GLY A 269 16.42 22.18 0.85
C GLY A 269 17.66 21.52 0.23
N VAL A 270 18.19 20.48 0.89
CA VAL A 270 19.33 19.68 0.39
C VAL A 270 18.96 18.92 -0.89
N LEU A 271 17.78 18.29 -0.96
CA LEU A 271 17.25 17.62 -2.15
C LEU A 271 17.18 18.61 -3.35
N VAL A 272 16.62 19.81 -3.12
CA VAL A 272 16.52 20.85 -4.15
C VAL A 272 17.92 21.30 -4.60
N ARG A 273 18.83 21.56 -3.67
CA ARG A 273 20.22 21.94 -3.98
C ARG A 273 20.94 20.88 -4.78
N ARG A 274 20.81 19.60 -4.40
CA ARG A 274 21.35 18.46 -5.15
C ARG A 274 20.79 18.42 -6.57
N ARG A 275 19.49 18.62 -6.75
CA ARG A 275 18.84 18.65 -8.09
C ARG A 275 19.33 19.82 -8.94
N LEU A 276 19.45 21.00 -8.34
CA LEU A 276 19.96 22.17 -9.05
C LEU A 276 21.43 22.00 -9.44
N ALA A 277 22.25 21.39 -8.58
CA ALA A 277 23.65 21.09 -8.90
C ALA A 277 23.79 20.13 -10.10
N ILE A 278 22.93 19.10 -10.17
CA ILE A 278 22.87 18.17 -11.30
C ILE A 278 22.39 18.90 -12.58
N ARG A 279 21.35 19.73 -12.50
CA ARG A 279 20.78 20.44 -13.67
C ARG A 279 21.70 21.52 -14.25
N ARG A 280 22.41 22.29 -13.42
CA ARG A 280 23.29 23.40 -13.84
C ARG A 280 24.45 22.95 -14.73
N ARG A 281 24.79 21.67 -14.72
CA ARG A 281 25.91 21.11 -15.51
C ARG A 281 25.54 20.63 -16.89
N GLY A 282 24.28 20.80 -17.32
CA GLY A 282 23.77 20.50 -18.66
C GLY A 282 24.40 19.25 -19.27
N PHE A 283 23.66 18.18 -19.47
CA PHE A 283 24.10 17.11 -20.34
C PHE A 283 24.20 17.70 -21.77
N PRO A 284 25.38 17.73 -22.42
CA PRO A 284 25.48 18.20 -23.77
C PRO A 284 24.63 17.31 -24.67
N ALA A 285 23.65 17.92 -25.33
CA ALA A 285 22.76 17.24 -26.28
C ALA A 285 23.48 16.85 -27.60
N THR A 286 24.76 17.16 -27.73
CA THR A 286 25.55 16.92 -28.94
C THR A 286 26.91 16.30 -28.57
N GLY A 287 27.07 15.05 -29.00
CA GLY A 287 28.29 14.25 -28.75
C GLY A 287 29.49 14.69 -29.58
N CYS A 288 30.26 15.64 -29.13
CA CYS A 288 31.55 15.98 -29.77
C CYS A 288 32.56 16.65 -28.81
N THR A 289 32.69 16.18 -27.55
CA THR A 289 33.90 16.51 -26.79
C THR A 289 34.25 15.32 -25.84
N PRO A 290 35.53 14.89 -25.80
CA PRO A 290 35.96 13.86 -24.87
C PRO A 290 35.94 14.44 -23.45
N TYR A 291 34.87 14.18 -22.69
CA TYR A 291 34.71 14.66 -21.34
C TYR A 291 35.58 13.83 -20.39
N ARG A 292 36.52 14.49 -19.73
CA ARG A 292 37.35 13.88 -18.68
C ARG A 292 36.44 13.28 -17.60
N ARG A 293 36.72 12.04 -17.19
CA ARG A 293 36.12 11.30 -16.07
C ARG A 293 35.91 12.20 -14.85
N ALA A 294 34.74 12.83 -14.73
CA ALA A 294 34.36 13.46 -13.49
C ALA A 294 33.55 12.44 -12.68
N PRO A 295 34.01 12.01 -11.47
CA PRO A 295 33.13 11.33 -10.53
C PRO A 295 31.87 12.17 -10.33
N LEU A 296 30.78 11.56 -9.75
CA LEU A 296 29.68 12.37 -9.18
C LEU A 296 30.32 13.58 -8.57
N ASP A 297 30.02 14.78 -9.11
CA ASP A 297 30.69 15.98 -8.67
C ASP A 297 30.76 15.99 -7.15
N ARG A 298 31.90 16.33 -6.59
CA ARG A 298 32.09 16.34 -5.12
C ARG A 298 30.91 17.00 -4.41
N SER A 299 30.32 18.04 -5.04
CA SER A 299 29.14 18.73 -4.51
C SER A 299 27.87 17.87 -4.48
N ALA A 300 27.54 17.17 -5.55
CA ALA A 300 26.35 16.29 -5.63
C ALA A 300 26.47 15.09 -4.66
N GLY A 301 27.67 14.52 -4.55
CA GLY A 301 27.98 13.46 -3.58
C GLY A 301 27.89 13.95 -2.13
N THR A 302 28.37 15.19 -1.86
CA THR A 302 28.26 15.80 -0.53
C THR A 302 26.80 16.05 -0.16
N TYR A 303 25.97 16.58 -1.07
CA TYR A 303 24.53 16.76 -0.83
C TYR A 303 23.81 15.43 -0.60
N ALA A 304 24.14 14.37 -1.35
CA ALA A 304 23.55 13.05 -1.13
C ALA A 304 23.94 12.46 0.23
N SER A 305 25.21 12.63 0.66
CA SER A 305 25.66 12.19 1.99
C SER A 305 24.97 12.96 3.11
N LEU A 306 24.83 14.28 2.96
CA LEU A 306 24.11 15.11 3.93
C LEU A 306 22.62 14.73 3.99
N GLU A 307 21.98 14.52 2.83
CA GLU A 307 20.59 14.07 2.74
C GLU A 307 20.40 12.73 3.47
N LEU A 308 21.31 11.76 3.27
CA LEU A 308 21.28 10.48 3.96
C LEU A 308 21.38 10.61 5.48
N VAL A 309 22.32 11.43 5.98
CA VAL A 309 22.50 11.67 7.42
C VAL A 309 21.27 12.33 8.04
N LEU A 310 20.73 13.36 7.38
CA LEU A 310 19.54 14.05 7.87
C LEU A 310 18.30 13.16 7.86
N LEU A 311 18.11 12.30 6.84
CA LEU A 311 17.05 11.31 6.82
C LEU A 311 17.19 10.29 7.97
N ALA A 312 18.40 9.88 8.30
CA ALA A 312 18.65 9.02 9.45
C ALA A 312 18.34 9.72 10.79
N VAL A 313 18.63 11.02 10.90
CA VAL A 313 18.22 11.86 12.07
C VAL A 313 16.68 11.89 12.18
N VAL A 314 15.97 12.16 11.08
CA VAL A 314 14.48 12.12 11.09
C VAL A 314 13.98 10.74 11.48
N THR A 315 14.59 9.66 10.98
CA THR A 315 14.25 8.29 11.39
C THR A 315 14.44 8.08 12.89
N GLY A 316 15.53 8.57 13.45
CA GLY A 316 15.79 8.55 14.91
C GLY A 316 14.73 9.31 15.71
N LEU A 317 14.33 10.51 15.26
CA LEU A 317 13.25 11.31 15.87
C LEU A 317 11.89 10.58 15.76
N SER A 318 11.59 9.98 14.61
CA SER A 318 10.35 9.21 14.41
C SER A 318 10.27 7.99 15.34
N VAL A 319 11.38 7.28 15.53
CA VAL A 319 11.45 6.19 16.53
C VAL A 319 11.33 6.74 17.95
N ALA A 320 11.91 7.89 18.26
CA ALA A 320 11.78 8.53 19.57
C ALA A 320 10.32 8.91 19.89
N MET A 321 9.52 9.32 18.89
CA MET A 321 8.09 9.59 19.07
C MET A 321 7.33 8.36 19.59
N THR A 322 7.77 7.13 19.28
CA THR A 322 7.15 5.91 19.82
C THR A 322 7.37 5.73 21.33
N ARG A 323 8.18 6.58 21.95
CA ARG A 323 8.47 6.61 23.40
C ARG A 323 7.73 7.74 24.12
N ALA A 324 7.08 8.64 23.40
CA ALA A 324 6.30 9.74 23.94
C ALA A 324 4.80 9.43 23.75
N VAL A 325 3.99 9.79 24.73
CA VAL A 325 2.53 9.61 24.67
C VAL A 325 1.96 10.69 23.74
N PRO A 326 1.26 10.31 22.65
CA PRO A 326 0.59 11.29 21.79
C PRO A 326 -0.52 12.03 22.53
N PRO A 327 -0.70 13.35 22.32
CA PRO A 327 -1.75 14.13 22.98
C PRO A 327 -3.17 13.62 22.73
N VAL A 328 -3.44 13.06 21.54
CA VAL A 328 -4.76 12.55 21.15
C VAL A 328 -5.25 11.38 22.02
N GLN A 329 -4.37 10.74 22.77
CA GLN A 329 -4.72 9.61 23.65
C GLN A 329 -5.31 10.01 25.01
N ALA A 330 -5.65 11.28 25.22
CA ALA A 330 -6.39 11.72 26.42
C ALA A 330 -7.83 11.15 26.38
N PRO A 331 -8.23 10.25 27.31
CA PRO A 331 -9.30 9.26 27.08
C PRO A 331 -10.72 9.72 27.43
N PHE A 332 -11.03 11.00 27.54
CA PHE A 332 -12.13 11.40 28.42
C PHE A 332 -13.49 11.70 27.77
N HIS A 333 -13.70 11.59 26.44
CA HIS A 333 -15.04 11.86 25.83
C HIS A 333 -15.28 11.14 24.50
N THR A 334 -14.81 9.91 24.31
CA THR A 334 -15.10 9.16 23.09
C THR A 334 -16.33 8.27 23.26
N THR A 335 -17.22 8.27 22.28
CA THR A 335 -18.30 7.29 22.21
C THR A 335 -17.70 5.89 21.95
N PRO A 336 -18.39 4.79 22.34
CA PRO A 336 -17.92 3.43 22.01
C PRO A 336 -17.66 3.24 20.52
N THR A 337 -18.46 3.85 19.65
CA THR A 337 -18.31 3.85 18.20
C THR A 337 -16.98 4.50 17.78
N GLU A 338 -16.67 5.69 18.31
CA GLU A 338 -15.43 6.40 18.01
C GLU A 338 -14.19 5.65 18.51
N ALA A 339 -14.28 5.00 19.66
CA ALA A 339 -13.19 4.19 20.19
C ALA A 339 -12.89 2.99 19.27
N VAL A 340 -13.94 2.36 18.72
CA VAL A 340 -13.80 1.17 17.86
C VAL A 340 -13.43 1.56 16.42
N LEU A 341 -14.10 2.53 15.81
CA LEU A 341 -13.91 2.91 14.41
C LEU A 341 -12.81 3.97 14.20
N GLY A 342 -12.54 4.79 15.23
CA GLY A 342 -11.67 5.96 15.12
C GLY A 342 -12.40 7.22 14.69
N PHE A 343 -13.72 7.15 14.47
CA PHE A 343 -14.57 8.27 14.06
C PHE A 343 -16.02 8.05 14.46
N GLY A 344 -16.75 9.14 14.62
CA GLY A 344 -18.19 9.11 14.87
C GLY A 344 -18.98 8.78 13.61
N ILE A 345 -20.07 8.03 13.79
CA ILE A 345 -21.05 7.80 12.74
C ILE A 345 -22.13 8.87 12.87
N PRO A 346 -22.56 9.54 11.77
CA PRO A 346 -23.70 10.46 11.80
C PRO A 346 -25.01 9.73 12.10
N ASP A 347 -26.14 10.45 12.08
CA ASP A 347 -27.47 9.87 12.22
C ASP A 347 -27.75 8.74 11.22
N GLN A 348 -28.94 8.14 11.31
CA GLN A 348 -29.35 7.06 10.40
C GLN A 348 -29.06 7.36 8.93
N PRO A 349 -28.70 6.34 8.12
CA PRO A 349 -28.45 6.51 6.70
C PRO A 349 -29.62 7.19 5.99
N SER A 350 -29.35 8.27 5.31
CA SER A 350 -30.27 9.01 4.46
C SER A 350 -29.54 9.44 3.19
N VAL A 351 -30.26 9.83 2.16
CA VAL A 351 -29.63 10.36 0.94
C VAL A 351 -28.68 11.52 1.27
N GLY A 352 -29.10 12.39 2.21
CA GLY A 352 -28.29 13.52 2.66
C GLY A 352 -26.99 13.09 3.35
N THR A 353 -27.04 12.12 4.25
CA THR A 353 -25.84 11.61 4.95
C THR A 353 -24.95 10.76 4.05
N LEU A 354 -25.55 9.96 3.13
CA LEU A 354 -24.78 9.17 2.17
C LEU A 354 -23.97 10.06 1.20
N VAL A 355 -24.52 11.23 0.83
CA VAL A 355 -23.83 12.17 -0.06
C VAL A 355 -22.94 13.14 0.71
N GLY A 356 -23.35 13.58 1.90
CA GLY A 356 -22.72 14.69 2.64
C GLY A 356 -21.71 14.29 3.72
N ALA A 357 -21.79 13.06 4.25
CA ALA A 357 -20.95 12.65 5.38
C ALA A 357 -19.59 12.10 4.92
N TRP A 358 -18.82 12.92 4.22
CA TRP A 358 -17.51 12.53 3.67
C TRP A 358 -16.48 12.20 4.74
N ARG A 359 -15.75 11.09 4.53
CA ARG A 359 -14.57 10.73 5.28
C ARG A 359 -13.58 10.01 4.35
N PRO A 360 -12.45 10.62 3.98
CA PRO A 360 -11.57 10.07 2.96
C PRO A 360 -10.87 8.78 3.45
N ASP A 361 -10.99 7.70 2.67
CA ASP A 361 -10.08 6.57 2.79
C ASP A 361 -8.73 6.96 2.17
N VAL A 362 -7.71 7.08 3.02
CA VAL A 362 -6.37 7.57 2.61
C VAL A 362 -5.72 6.65 1.57
N VAL A 363 -5.93 5.32 1.68
CA VAL A 363 -5.31 4.33 0.79
C VAL A 363 -5.97 4.37 -0.59
N LEU A 364 -7.30 4.28 -0.62
CA LEU A 364 -8.06 4.20 -1.88
C LEU A 364 -8.08 5.56 -2.62
N VAL A 365 -8.14 6.68 -1.91
CA VAL A 365 -7.99 8.01 -2.51
C VAL A 365 -6.59 8.19 -3.09
N THR A 366 -5.54 7.78 -2.37
CA THR A 366 -4.16 7.83 -2.91
C THR A 366 -4.04 6.98 -4.16
N LEU A 367 -4.60 5.77 -4.16
CA LEU A 367 -4.63 4.90 -5.33
C LEU A 367 -5.35 5.58 -6.51
N ALA A 368 -6.54 6.14 -6.28
CA ALA A 368 -7.31 6.83 -7.33
C ALA A 368 -6.54 8.01 -7.93
N VAL A 369 -5.89 8.82 -7.09
CA VAL A 369 -5.05 9.96 -7.54
C VAL A 369 -3.85 9.48 -8.36
N VAL A 370 -3.17 8.41 -7.94
CA VAL A 370 -2.04 7.82 -8.67
C VAL A 370 -2.51 7.27 -10.02
N LEU A 371 -3.60 6.49 -10.04
CA LEU A 371 -4.17 5.94 -11.28
C LEU A 371 -4.58 7.05 -12.26
N ALA A 372 -5.29 8.06 -11.79
CA ALA A 372 -5.70 9.21 -12.59
C ALA A 372 -4.49 10.02 -13.12
N GLY A 373 -3.49 10.23 -12.26
CA GLY A 373 -2.27 10.98 -12.61
C GLY A 373 -1.41 10.26 -13.65
N VAL A 374 -1.19 8.96 -13.49
CA VAL A 374 -0.42 8.13 -14.43
C VAL A 374 -1.13 8.06 -15.78
N TYR A 375 -2.42 7.77 -15.79
CA TYR A 375 -3.23 7.73 -17.00
C TYR A 375 -3.27 9.08 -17.70
N GLY A 376 -3.51 10.17 -16.97
CA GLY A 376 -3.51 11.53 -17.52
C GLY A 376 -2.15 11.96 -18.10
N ARG A 377 -1.03 11.45 -17.52
CA ARG A 377 0.31 11.65 -18.07
C ARG A 377 0.50 10.94 -19.42
N TRP A 378 0.01 9.71 -19.55
CA TRP A 378 0.05 8.97 -20.81
C TRP A 378 -0.88 9.56 -21.86
N LEU A 379 -2.09 9.93 -21.44
CA LEU A 379 -3.09 10.57 -22.31
C LEU A 379 -2.54 11.83 -23.02
N ARG A 380 -1.77 12.65 -22.29
CA ARG A 380 -1.13 13.85 -22.87
C ARG A 380 -0.08 13.56 -23.95
N ARG A 381 0.33 12.31 -24.12
CA ARG A 381 1.36 11.89 -25.09
C ARG A 381 0.80 11.19 -26.32
N VAL A 382 -0.46 10.79 -26.27
CA VAL A 382 -1.11 10.01 -27.32
C VAL A 382 -2.18 10.87 -28.00
N ALA A 383 -1.90 11.31 -29.22
CA ALA A 383 -2.90 11.99 -30.02
C ALA A 383 -3.99 11.03 -30.51
N GLY A 384 -5.23 11.51 -30.60
CA GLY A 384 -6.36 10.73 -31.14
C GLY A 384 -6.84 9.59 -30.21
N TRP A 385 -6.56 9.65 -28.90
CA TRP A 385 -7.12 8.69 -27.96
C TRP A 385 -8.65 8.86 -27.84
N PRO A 386 -9.43 7.76 -27.89
CA PRO A 386 -10.88 7.86 -27.79
C PRO A 386 -11.35 8.49 -26.48
N THR A 387 -12.12 9.56 -26.55
CA THR A 387 -12.61 10.31 -25.38
C THR A 387 -13.42 9.43 -24.44
N GLY A 388 -14.25 8.51 -24.97
CA GLY A 388 -15.03 7.58 -24.17
C GLY A 388 -14.18 6.70 -23.25
N ARG A 389 -12.97 6.26 -23.68
CA ARG A 389 -12.05 5.51 -22.84
C ARG A 389 -11.47 6.35 -21.71
N ALA A 390 -11.10 7.61 -22.01
CA ALA A 390 -10.62 8.53 -20.99
C ALA A 390 -11.70 8.84 -19.96
N VAL A 391 -12.94 9.08 -20.40
CA VAL A 391 -14.10 9.30 -19.53
C VAL A 391 -14.34 8.08 -18.65
N ALA A 392 -14.33 6.86 -19.19
CA ALA A 392 -14.51 5.64 -18.43
C ALA A 392 -13.45 5.50 -17.33
N TRP A 393 -12.17 5.75 -17.64
CA TRP A 393 -11.08 5.68 -16.65
C TRP A 393 -11.27 6.66 -15.50
N PHE A 394 -11.49 7.94 -15.83
CA PHE A 394 -11.67 8.96 -14.79
C PHE A 394 -12.97 8.79 -14.00
N ALA A 395 -14.03 8.30 -14.64
CA ALA A 395 -15.25 7.90 -13.96
C ALA A 395 -14.98 6.73 -12.98
N GLY A 396 -14.18 5.72 -13.38
CA GLY A 396 -13.75 4.65 -12.49
C GLY A 396 -12.99 5.18 -11.28
N CYS A 397 -12.04 6.10 -11.47
CA CYS A 397 -11.32 6.75 -10.37
C CYS A 397 -12.27 7.58 -9.47
N ALA A 398 -13.26 8.28 -10.06
CA ALA A 398 -14.23 9.06 -9.29
C ALA A 398 -15.17 8.16 -8.47
N VAL A 399 -15.67 7.06 -9.08
CA VAL A 399 -16.52 6.08 -8.36
C VAL A 399 -15.72 5.39 -7.25
N LEU A 400 -14.43 5.10 -7.46
CA LEU A 400 -13.55 4.57 -6.41
C LEU A 400 -13.51 5.50 -5.18
N VAL A 401 -13.31 6.80 -5.40
CA VAL A 401 -13.31 7.81 -4.33
C VAL A 401 -14.70 7.95 -3.70
N LEU A 402 -15.76 7.97 -4.50
CA LEU A 402 -17.14 8.06 -4.00
C LEU A 402 -17.52 6.85 -3.14
N ALA A 403 -17.22 5.63 -3.60
CA ALA A 403 -17.54 4.41 -2.87
C ALA A 403 -16.83 4.35 -1.51
N SER A 404 -15.53 4.66 -1.48
CA SER A 404 -14.70 4.52 -0.28
C SER A 404 -14.74 5.71 0.68
N SER A 405 -15.13 6.91 0.22
CA SER A 405 -14.91 8.14 0.99
C SER A 405 -16.16 9.00 1.19
N SER A 406 -17.27 8.70 0.51
CA SER A 406 -18.55 9.35 0.79
C SER A 406 -19.22 8.76 2.05
N GLY A 407 -20.43 9.17 2.35
CA GLY A 407 -21.20 8.55 3.43
C GLY A 407 -21.33 7.04 3.28
N LEU A 408 -21.39 6.50 2.04
CA LEU A 408 -21.40 5.05 1.83
C LEU A 408 -20.18 4.38 2.48
N GLY A 409 -18.97 4.80 2.14
CA GLY A 409 -17.75 4.26 2.75
C GLY A 409 -17.69 4.49 4.27
N ARG A 410 -18.19 5.64 4.76
CA ARG A 410 -18.25 5.90 6.20
C ARG A 410 -19.22 4.97 6.94
N TYR A 411 -20.36 4.63 6.35
CA TYR A 411 -21.29 3.65 6.93
C TYR A 411 -20.86 2.21 6.71
N ALA A 412 -19.99 1.91 5.73
CA ALA A 412 -19.51 0.57 5.45
C ALA A 412 -18.78 -0.07 6.63
N ASP A 413 -18.13 0.73 7.47
CA ASP A 413 -17.51 0.24 8.70
C ASP A 413 -18.51 -0.03 9.83
N ALA A 414 -19.75 0.45 9.72
CA ALA A 414 -20.76 0.42 10.78
C ALA A 414 -21.99 -0.42 10.43
N LEU A 415 -22.29 -0.65 9.14
CA LEU A 415 -23.45 -1.37 8.65
C LEU A 415 -23.01 -2.41 7.60
N PHE A 416 -23.48 -3.63 7.75
CA PHE A 416 -23.16 -4.71 6.82
C PHE A 416 -23.73 -4.46 5.42
N SER A 417 -24.93 -3.86 5.32
CA SER A 417 -25.53 -3.46 4.05
C SER A 417 -24.71 -2.42 3.29
N ALA A 418 -24.18 -1.41 3.97
CA ALA A 418 -23.31 -0.40 3.36
C ALA A 418 -21.96 -1.00 2.94
N HIS A 419 -21.39 -1.89 3.76
CA HIS A 419 -20.15 -2.62 3.45
C HIS A 419 -20.30 -3.47 2.18
N VAL A 420 -21.38 -4.23 2.06
CA VAL A 420 -21.65 -5.03 0.86
C VAL A 420 -21.88 -4.14 -0.37
N ALA A 421 -22.56 -3.01 -0.22
CA ALA A 421 -22.76 -2.06 -1.33
C ALA A 421 -21.43 -1.46 -1.81
N GLU A 422 -20.58 -1.00 -0.90
CA GLU A 422 -19.23 -0.55 -1.23
C GLU A 422 -18.46 -1.64 -1.97
N HIS A 423 -18.49 -2.86 -1.44
CA HIS A 423 -17.81 -4.01 -1.99
C HIS A 423 -18.28 -4.33 -3.43
N MET A 424 -19.58 -4.29 -3.71
CA MET A 424 -20.11 -4.50 -5.07
C MET A 424 -19.63 -3.41 -6.03
N LEU A 425 -19.57 -2.16 -5.58
CA LEU A 425 -18.99 -1.07 -6.39
C LEU A 425 -17.52 -1.32 -6.69
N LEU A 426 -16.73 -1.71 -5.70
CA LEU A 426 -15.28 -1.92 -5.82
C LEU A 426 -14.94 -3.18 -6.62
N SER A 427 -15.74 -4.23 -6.58
CA SER A 427 -15.48 -5.48 -7.29
C SER A 427 -16.04 -5.54 -8.71
N ILE A 428 -17.05 -4.71 -9.04
CA ILE A 428 -17.73 -4.77 -10.33
C ILE A 428 -17.66 -3.43 -11.06
N VAL A 429 -18.27 -2.37 -10.50
CA VAL A 429 -18.46 -1.10 -11.24
C VAL A 429 -17.14 -0.40 -11.52
N VAL A 430 -16.31 -0.23 -10.49
CA VAL A 430 -14.99 0.43 -10.62
C VAL A 430 -14.08 -0.35 -11.59
N PRO A 431 -13.91 -1.68 -11.46
CA PRO A 431 -13.12 -2.47 -12.38
C PRO A 431 -13.58 -2.39 -13.84
N VAL A 432 -14.88 -2.49 -14.09
CA VAL A 432 -15.43 -2.37 -15.46
C VAL A 432 -15.05 -1.04 -16.08
N LEU A 433 -15.24 0.06 -15.35
CA LEU A 433 -14.92 1.40 -15.84
C LEU A 433 -13.40 1.57 -16.09
N LEU A 434 -12.56 1.06 -15.19
CA LEU A 434 -11.11 1.11 -15.36
C LEU A 434 -10.64 0.25 -16.54
N VAL A 435 -11.19 -0.94 -16.73
CA VAL A 435 -10.85 -1.82 -17.88
C VAL A 435 -11.28 -1.18 -19.20
N LEU A 436 -12.48 -0.57 -19.27
CA LEU A 436 -12.96 0.15 -20.45
C LEU A 436 -12.04 1.33 -20.80
N GLY A 437 -11.31 1.88 -19.85
CA GLY A 437 -10.29 2.91 -20.08
C GLY A 437 -9.12 2.47 -20.96
N GLY A 438 -8.82 1.17 -21.05
CA GLY A 438 -7.74 0.63 -21.87
C GLY A 438 -6.34 1.10 -21.46
N PRO A 439 -5.96 1.00 -20.17
CA PRO A 439 -4.71 1.57 -19.67
C PRO A 439 -3.45 0.92 -20.26
N VAL A 440 -3.47 -0.39 -20.54
CA VAL A 440 -2.33 -1.11 -21.12
C VAL A 440 -2.08 -0.66 -22.56
N THR A 441 -3.14 -0.56 -23.36
CA THR A 441 -3.05 -0.05 -24.73
C THR A 441 -2.57 1.40 -24.77
N LEU A 442 -3.08 2.25 -23.85
CA LEU A 442 -2.62 3.63 -23.72
C LEU A 442 -1.14 3.71 -23.34
N ALA A 443 -0.71 2.91 -22.35
CA ALA A 443 0.68 2.83 -21.92
C ALA A 443 1.60 2.43 -23.08
N ARG A 444 1.25 1.37 -23.83
CA ARG A 444 2.00 0.92 -25.01
C ARG A 444 2.12 1.99 -26.09
N ARG A 445 1.05 2.75 -26.34
CA ARG A 445 1.09 3.87 -27.30
C ARG A 445 1.86 5.10 -26.80
N ALA A 446 1.87 5.32 -25.49
CA ALA A 446 2.60 6.44 -24.89
C ALA A 446 4.11 6.18 -24.76
N LEU A 447 4.52 4.91 -24.84
CA LEU A 447 5.91 4.45 -24.78
C LEU A 447 6.40 4.10 -26.19
N PRO A 448 7.67 4.39 -26.55
CA PRO A 448 8.20 4.20 -27.91
C PRO A 448 8.30 2.72 -28.29
N GLU A 449 8.26 2.44 -29.59
CA GLU A 449 8.51 1.12 -30.16
C GLU A 449 10.02 0.82 -30.27
N GLU A 450 10.37 -0.49 -30.36
CA GLU A 450 11.73 -0.94 -30.64
C GLU A 450 12.21 -0.35 -32.00
N GLY A 451 13.36 0.33 -31.99
CA GLY A 451 13.93 0.94 -33.19
C GLY A 451 13.92 2.47 -33.23
N ASP A 452 13.07 3.16 -32.45
CA ASP A 452 13.04 4.63 -32.42
C ASP A 452 13.92 5.22 -31.29
N THR A 453 15.05 4.58 -31.03
CA THR A 453 15.98 4.92 -29.94
C THR A 453 16.62 6.30 -30.12
N GLN A 454 16.79 6.77 -31.37
CA GLN A 454 17.39 8.09 -31.63
C GLN A 454 16.49 9.28 -31.29
N ARG A 455 15.15 9.10 -31.33
CA ARG A 455 14.18 10.19 -31.05
C ARG A 455 13.58 10.13 -29.64
N SER A 456 13.55 8.98 -29.00
CA SER A 456 12.69 8.75 -27.81
C SER A 456 13.43 8.65 -26.49
N GLY A 457 14.73 8.45 -26.48
CA GLY A 457 15.56 8.32 -25.28
C GLY A 457 15.41 6.97 -24.55
N ALA A 458 16.53 6.35 -24.19
CA ALA A 458 16.64 5.04 -23.55
C ALA A 458 15.70 4.82 -22.33
N SER A 459 15.39 5.88 -21.58
CA SER A 459 14.52 5.77 -20.38
C SER A 459 13.06 5.42 -20.67
N ARG A 460 12.57 5.65 -21.90
CA ARG A 460 11.19 5.28 -22.30
C ARG A 460 11.14 3.84 -22.81
N GLN A 461 12.20 3.40 -23.46
CA GLN A 461 12.39 2.01 -23.85
C GLN A 461 12.33 1.11 -22.61
N ASP A 462 13.11 1.43 -21.58
CA ASP A 462 13.11 0.70 -20.31
C ASP A 462 11.72 0.60 -19.64
N ALA A 463 10.89 1.66 -19.79
CA ALA A 463 9.54 1.64 -19.23
C ALA A 463 8.62 0.68 -20.00
N ARG A 464 8.82 0.55 -21.31
CA ARG A 464 8.11 -0.42 -22.15
C ARG A 464 8.55 -1.83 -21.83
N ASP A 465 9.86 -2.08 -21.76
CA ASP A 465 10.41 -3.41 -21.45
C ASP A 465 9.90 -3.91 -20.09
N ARG A 466 9.79 -3.03 -19.10
CA ARG A 466 9.22 -3.35 -17.79
C ARG A 466 7.72 -3.63 -17.84
N LEU A 467 6.97 -2.88 -18.65
CA LEU A 467 5.54 -3.15 -18.86
C LEU A 467 5.34 -4.54 -19.48
N GLU A 468 6.12 -4.88 -20.51
CA GLU A 468 6.06 -6.20 -21.14
C GLU A 468 6.51 -7.30 -20.16
N ALA A 469 7.60 -7.10 -19.42
CA ALA A 469 8.05 -8.04 -18.38
C ALA A 469 7.01 -8.25 -17.26
N LEU A 470 6.22 -7.22 -16.93
CA LEU A 470 5.11 -7.35 -15.99
C LEU A 470 3.98 -8.19 -16.58
N LEU A 471 3.58 -7.90 -17.83
CA LEU A 471 2.53 -8.63 -18.53
C LEU A 471 2.93 -10.11 -18.75
N ASP A 472 4.22 -10.37 -18.92
CA ASP A 472 4.78 -11.70 -19.09
C ASP A 472 5.06 -12.44 -17.78
N ALA A 473 4.87 -11.77 -16.62
CA ALA A 473 5.12 -12.39 -15.32
C ALA A 473 4.26 -13.65 -15.10
N PRO A 474 4.85 -14.78 -14.69
CA PRO A 474 4.10 -16.03 -14.50
C PRO A 474 2.95 -15.90 -13.50
N ALA A 475 3.15 -15.14 -12.43
CA ALA A 475 2.12 -14.86 -11.44
C ALA A 475 0.91 -14.11 -12.05
N LEU A 476 1.18 -13.09 -12.88
CA LEU A 476 0.11 -12.32 -13.53
C LEU A 476 -0.62 -13.18 -14.58
N ARG A 477 0.09 -14.02 -15.34
CA ARG A 477 -0.52 -14.99 -16.26
C ARG A 477 -1.43 -15.98 -15.55
N LEU A 478 -1.01 -16.48 -14.38
CA LEU A 478 -1.84 -17.38 -13.56
C LEU A 478 -3.08 -16.65 -13.04
N LEU A 479 -2.92 -15.47 -12.46
CA LEU A 479 -4.04 -14.68 -11.91
C LEU A 479 -5.00 -14.21 -13.01
N ALA A 480 -4.49 -13.88 -14.19
CA ALA A 480 -5.29 -13.50 -15.36
C ALA A 480 -5.80 -14.74 -16.16
N HIS A 481 -5.60 -15.96 -15.67
CA HIS A 481 -6.26 -17.12 -16.27
C HIS A 481 -7.76 -17.05 -16.02
N PRO A 482 -8.62 -17.21 -17.04
CA PRO A 482 -10.07 -16.97 -16.90
C PRO A 482 -10.75 -17.73 -15.77
N ALA A 483 -10.39 -19.01 -15.59
CA ALA A 483 -10.94 -19.82 -14.52
C ALA A 483 -10.46 -19.36 -13.13
N VAL A 484 -9.18 -18.95 -13.01
CA VAL A 484 -8.61 -18.44 -11.74
C VAL A 484 -9.28 -17.12 -11.39
N ALA A 485 -9.37 -16.19 -12.34
CA ALA A 485 -10.02 -14.89 -12.13
C ALA A 485 -11.49 -15.05 -11.74
N ALA A 486 -12.23 -15.98 -12.39
CA ALA A 486 -13.63 -16.28 -12.05
C ALA A 486 -13.75 -16.87 -10.63
N VAL A 487 -12.91 -17.85 -10.28
CA VAL A 487 -12.90 -18.45 -8.92
C VAL A 487 -12.56 -17.39 -7.86
N LEU A 488 -11.61 -16.50 -8.13
CA LEU A 488 -11.24 -15.45 -7.19
C LEU A 488 -12.37 -14.45 -6.97
N VAL A 489 -12.99 -13.94 -8.03
CA VAL A 489 -14.05 -12.93 -7.88
C VAL A 489 -15.32 -13.52 -7.28
N VAL A 490 -15.69 -14.74 -7.67
CA VAL A 490 -16.89 -15.42 -7.16
C VAL A 490 -16.66 -15.98 -5.75
N GLY A 491 -15.51 -16.62 -5.51
CA GLY A 491 -15.22 -17.31 -4.25
C GLY A 491 -14.89 -16.36 -3.09
N SER A 492 -14.35 -15.17 -3.39
CA SER A 492 -13.93 -14.23 -2.33
C SER A 492 -15.06 -13.82 -1.38
N PRO A 493 -16.28 -13.43 -1.81
CA PRO A 493 -17.37 -13.11 -0.91
C PRO A 493 -17.77 -14.30 -0.02
N PHE A 494 -17.84 -15.51 -0.59
CA PHE A 494 -18.18 -16.71 0.16
C PHE A 494 -17.13 -17.00 1.24
N LEU A 495 -15.85 -16.93 0.87
CA LEU A 495 -14.77 -17.16 1.81
C LEU A 495 -14.77 -16.10 2.92
N LEU A 496 -14.97 -14.83 2.58
CA LEU A 496 -14.92 -13.75 3.56
C LEU A 496 -16.13 -13.77 4.50
N TYR A 497 -17.36 -13.82 3.97
CA TYR A 497 -18.57 -13.58 4.75
C TYR A 497 -19.23 -14.85 5.29
N LEU A 498 -19.07 -16.00 4.65
CA LEU A 498 -19.66 -17.27 5.11
C LEU A 498 -18.70 -18.10 5.98
N THR A 499 -17.52 -17.57 6.29
CA THR A 499 -16.59 -18.13 7.26
C THR A 499 -16.36 -17.14 8.40
N PRO A 500 -15.72 -17.52 9.51
CA PRO A 500 -15.34 -16.59 10.57
C PRO A 500 -14.35 -15.49 10.15
N ALA A 501 -13.87 -15.51 8.91
CA ALA A 501 -12.84 -14.58 8.43
C ALA A 501 -13.25 -13.12 8.61
N PHE A 502 -14.46 -12.73 8.21
CA PHE A 502 -14.91 -11.35 8.33
C PHE A 502 -14.97 -10.88 9.78
N SER A 503 -15.54 -11.68 10.69
CA SER A 503 -15.62 -11.35 12.12
C SER A 503 -14.26 -11.24 12.80
N LEU A 504 -13.24 -11.98 12.30
CA LEU A 504 -11.87 -11.91 12.80
C LEU A 504 -11.09 -10.73 12.22
N LEU A 505 -11.37 -10.33 10.97
CA LEU A 505 -10.63 -9.31 10.26
C LEU A 505 -11.18 -7.90 10.50
N GLN A 506 -12.50 -7.75 10.66
CA GLN A 506 -13.16 -6.46 10.79
C GLN A 506 -12.70 -5.63 12.01
N PRO A 507 -12.50 -6.20 13.22
CA PRO A 507 -11.96 -5.45 14.35
C PRO A 507 -10.57 -4.88 14.08
N LEU A 508 -9.86 -5.44 13.10
CA LEU A 508 -8.56 -4.96 12.64
C LEU A 508 -8.77 -3.88 11.55
N GLY A 509 -9.26 -2.72 11.91
CA GLY A 509 -9.69 -1.66 10.97
C GLY A 509 -8.70 -1.33 9.84
N TRP A 510 -7.39 -1.55 10.05
CA TRP A 510 -6.37 -1.40 9.01
C TRP A 510 -6.46 -2.45 7.88
N LEU A 511 -7.16 -3.58 8.09
CA LEU A 511 -7.40 -4.59 7.06
C LEU A 511 -8.55 -4.24 6.13
N MET A 512 -9.47 -3.34 6.51
CA MET A 512 -10.58 -2.95 5.65
C MET A 512 -10.10 -2.38 4.30
N PRO A 513 -9.16 -1.44 4.24
CA PRO A 513 -8.59 -1.01 2.95
C PRO A 513 -7.90 -2.14 2.17
N ALA A 514 -7.30 -3.12 2.85
CA ALA A 514 -6.67 -4.27 2.18
C ALA A 514 -7.73 -5.20 1.56
N ILE A 515 -8.85 -5.43 2.23
CA ILE A 515 -10.01 -6.17 1.70
C ILE A 515 -10.58 -5.44 0.48
N SER A 516 -10.79 -4.12 0.57
CA SER A 516 -11.25 -3.28 -0.54
C SER A 516 -10.30 -3.34 -1.73
N LEU A 517 -8.98 -3.28 -1.51
CA LEU A 517 -7.98 -3.46 -2.56
C LEU A 517 -8.00 -4.86 -3.17
N TRP A 518 -8.24 -5.89 -2.36
CA TRP A 518 -8.39 -7.26 -2.84
C TRP A 518 -9.58 -7.37 -3.82
N PHE A 519 -10.76 -6.89 -3.43
CA PHE A 519 -11.95 -6.94 -4.27
C PHE A 519 -11.82 -6.10 -5.55
N LEU A 520 -11.22 -4.93 -5.44
CA LEU A 520 -10.87 -4.11 -6.61
C LEU A 520 -9.92 -4.87 -7.56
N GLY A 521 -8.91 -5.52 -7.01
CA GLY A 521 -7.90 -6.26 -7.78
C GLY A 521 -8.48 -7.49 -8.49
N VAL A 522 -9.24 -8.34 -7.78
CA VAL A 522 -9.83 -9.55 -8.38
C VAL A 522 -10.91 -9.19 -9.39
N GLY A 523 -11.71 -8.15 -9.13
CA GLY A 523 -12.67 -7.62 -10.09
C GLY A 523 -11.98 -7.08 -11.35
N TYR A 524 -10.88 -6.31 -11.19
CA TYR A 524 -10.11 -5.80 -12.32
C TYR A 524 -9.55 -6.95 -13.18
N LEU A 525 -8.95 -7.97 -12.57
CA LEU A 525 -8.44 -9.14 -13.28
C LEU A 525 -9.53 -9.87 -14.07
N PHE A 526 -10.68 -10.08 -13.44
CA PHE A 526 -11.82 -10.75 -14.06
C PHE A 526 -12.32 -9.99 -15.29
N PHE A 527 -12.63 -8.70 -15.15
CA PHE A 527 -13.14 -7.91 -16.26
C PHE A 527 -12.08 -7.61 -17.32
N TRP A 528 -10.79 -7.53 -16.96
CA TRP A 528 -9.72 -7.39 -17.94
C TRP A 528 -9.68 -8.55 -18.92
N VAL A 529 -9.83 -9.78 -18.42
CA VAL A 529 -9.84 -10.99 -19.24
C VAL A 529 -11.12 -11.07 -20.08
N LEU A 530 -12.28 -10.66 -19.54
CA LEU A 530 -13.57 -10.83 -20.19
C LEU A 530 -13.88 -9.71 -21.19
N VAL A 531 -13.68 -8.45 -20.83
CA VAL A 531 -14.05 -7.31 -21.69
C VAL A 531 -13.10 -7.15 -22.87
N GLY A 532 -11.83 -7.52 -22.71
CA GLY A 532 -10.86 -7.65 -23.80
C GLY A 532 -10.50 -6.36 -24.53
N VAL A 533 -10.72 -5.19 -23.90
CA VAL A 533 -10.32 -3.88 -24.47
C VAL A 533 -8.80 -3.77 -24.57
N ASP A 534 -8.11 -4.29 -23.56
CA ASP A 534 -6.65 -4.41 -23.51
C ASP A 534 -6.20 -5.85 -23.69
N PRO A 535 -5.01 -6.08 -24.26
CA PRO A 535 -4.42 -7.41 -24.33
C PRO A 535 -4.16 -7.92 -22.90
N ALA A 536 -4.87 -8.99 -22.52
CA ALA A 536 -4.65 -9.69 -21.26
C ALA A 536 -3.47 -10.68 -21.40
N PRO A 537 -2.72 -10.97 -20.31
CA PRO A 537 -1.73 -12.03 -20.30
C PRO A 537 -2.40 -13.39 -20.51
N GLY A 538 -2.04 -14.11 -21.55
CA GLY A 538 -2.55 -15.45 -21.82
C GLY A 538 -3.36 -15.58 -23.11
N PRO A 539 -3.98 -16.75 -23.36
CA PRO A 539 -4.73 -17.01 -24.58
C PRO A 539 -6.01 -16.15 -24.63
N ARG A 540 -6.29 -15.60 -25.81
CA ARG A 540 -7.52 -14.86 -26.04
C ARG A 540 -8.71 -15.81 -26.07
N LEU A 541 -9.69 -15.58 -25.20
CA LEU A 541 -10.95 -16.31 -25.23
C LEU A 541 -11.81 -15.85 -26.43
N PRO A 542 -12.46 -16.77 -27.14
CA PRO A 542 -13.49 -16.43 -28.10
C PRO A 542 -14.68 -15.75 -27.39
N HIS A 543 -15.44 -14.90 -28.11
CA HIS A 543 -16.56 -14.14 -27.53
C HIS A 543 -17.58 -14.99 -26.78
N VAL A 544 -17.90 -16.15 -27.35
CA VAL A 544 -18.83 -17.11 -26.73
C VAL A 544 -18.32 -17.61 -25.39
N ALA A 545 -17.01 -17.90 -25.27
CA ALA A 545 -16.43 -18.35 -24.01
C ALA A 545 -16.39 -17.22 -22.95
N ARG A 546 -16.12 -15.96 -23.36
CA ARG A 546 -16.19 -14.80 -22.45
C ARG A 546 -17.60 -14.61 -21.90
N LEU A 547 -18.60 -14.68 -22.80
CA LEU A 547 -20.00 -14.58 -22.44
C LEU A 547 -20.42 -15.74 -21.51
N ALA A 548 -19.99 -16.97 -21.82
CA ALA A 548 -20.30 -18.15 -21.01
C ALA A 548 -19.72 -18.02 -19.58
N VAL A 549 -18.47 -17.57 -19.43
CA VAL A 549 -17.85 -17.33 -18.11
C VAL A 549 -18.61 -16.25 -17.34
N LEU A 550 -18.98 -15.14 -18.00
CA LEU A 550 -19.72 -14.05 -17.36
C LEU A 550 -21.11 -14.52 -16.90
N VAL A 551 -21.89 -15.17 -17.78
CA VAL A 551 -23.22 -15.67 -17.44
C VAL A 551 -23.15 -16.75 -16.37
N ALA A 552 -22.13 -17.62 -16.40
CA ALA A 552 -21.92 -18.64 -15.36
C ALA A 552 -21.56 -18.05 -13.99
N SER A 553 -21.02 -16.83 -13.92
CA SER A 553 -20.71 -16.16 -12.64
C SER A 553 -21.94 -15.52 -11.98
N MET A 554 -22.95 -15.12 -12.74
CA MET A 554 -24.15 -14.42 -12.21
C MET A 554 -24.92 -15.24 -11.16
N PRO A 555 -25.21 -16.54 -11.35
CA PRO A 555 -25.95 -17.32 -10.35
C PRO A 555 -25.29 -17.35 -8.97
N PHE A 556 -23.98 -17.17 -8.88
CA PHE A 556 -23.27 -17.17 -7.61
C PHE A 556 -23.52 -15.89 -6.80
N HIS A 557 -23.70 -14.73 -7.46
CA HIS A 557 -24.09 -13.50 -6.76
C HIS A 557 -25.53 -13.63 -6.23
N ALA A 558 -26.44 -14.19 -7.04
CA ALA A 558 -27.80 -14.50 -6.60
C ALA A 558 -27.79 -15.52 -5.45
N LEU A 559 -27.01 -16.60 -5.56
CA LEU A 559 -26.85 -17.62 -4.51
C LEU A 559 -26.34 -17.00 -3.21
N PHE A 560 -25.32 -16.13 -3.28
CA PHE A 560 -24.81 -15.42 -2.12
C PHE A 560 -25.91 -14.58 -1.45
N GLY A 561 -26.68 -13.81 -2.23
CA GLY A 561 -27.84 -13.07 -1.74
C GLY A 561 -28.91 -13.97 -1.10
N VAL A 562 -29.25 -15.10 -1.75
CA VAL A 562 -30.22 -16.08 -1.20
C VAL A 562 -29.74 -16.67 0.13
N ILE A 563 -28.46 -17.01 0.26
CA ILE A 563 -27.89 -17.53 1.52
C ILE A 563 -28.01 -16.48 2.63
N LEU A 564 -27.71 -15.21 2.35
CA LEU A 564 -27.86 -14.14 3.31
C LEU A 564 -29.32 -13.89 3.72
N LEU A 565 -30.26 -14.00 2.77
CA LEU A 565 -31.71 -13.86 3.03
C LEU A 565 -32.30 -15.02 3.82
N ALA A 566 -31.79 -16.24 3.58
CA ALA A 566 -32.29 -17.46 4.23
C ALA A 566 -31.70 -17.69 5.63
N ALA A 567 -30.71 -16.89 6.03
CA ALA A 567 -30.06 -17.03 7.33
C ALA A 567 -30.94 -16.46 8.44
N ASP A 568 -31.22 -17.25 9.47
CA ASP A 568 -31.95 -16.84 10.69
C ASP A 568 -31.09 -16.04 11.68
N ARG A 569 -29.82 -15.88 11.39
CA ARG A 569 -28.84 -15.16 12.22
C ARG A 569 -27.87 -14.38 11.34
N PRO A 570 -27.33 -13.26 11.83
CA PRO A 570 -26.25 -12.57 11.11
C PRO A 570 -25.07 -13.52 10.87
N VAL A 571 -24.69 -13.72 9.58
CA VAL A 571 -23.68 -14.72 9.20
C VAL A 571 -22.26 -14.30 9.56
N ALA A 572 -22.01 -13.00 9.72
CA ALA A 572 -20.70 -12.48 10.10
C ALA A 572 -20.41 -12.55 11.60
N GLN A 573 -21.11 -13.43 12.34
CA GLN A 573 -20.98 -13.61 13.80
C GLN A 573 -20.34 -14.95 14.13
N ILE A 574 -19.40 -14.95 15.08
CA ILE A 574 -18.91 -16.18 15.71
C ILE A 574 -19.85 -16.54 16.85
N PRO A 575 -20.40 -17.77 16.94
CA PRO A 575 -21.23 -18.18 18.06
C PRO A 575 -20.50 -17.97 19.39
N SER A 576 -21.17 -17.37 20.36
CA SER A 576 -20.65 -17.07 21.70
C SER A 576 -20.20 -18.30 22.53
N THR A 577 -20.46 -19.51 22.05
CA THR A 577 -20.02 -20.77 22.67
C THR A 577 -18.49 -20.94 22.69
N LEU A 578 -17.75 -20.24 21.82
CA LEU A 578 -16.28 -20.20 21.90
C LEU A 578 -15.75 -19.15 22.90
N ALA A 579 -16.60 -18.25 23.38
CA ALA A 579 -16.26 -17.24 24.40
C ALA A 579 -16.56 -17.69 25.83
N ALA A 580 -17.19 -18.85 26.05
CA ALA A 580 -17.72 -19.28 27.32
C ALA A 580 -16.72 -20.11 28.21
N ASP A 581 -15.59 -20.52 27.64
CA ASP A 581 -14.60 -21.31 28.43
C ASP A 581 -13.61 -20.38 29.15
N GLY A 582 -14.09 -19.92 30.27
CA GLY A 582 -13.51 -19.24 31.39
C GLY A 582 -11.99 -19.22 31.57
N GLY A 583 -11.35 -18.24 31.02
CA GLY A 583 -9.99 -17.85 31.42
C GLY A 583 -9.79 -16.40 31.01
N GLY A 584 -9.56 -15.50 31.97
CA GLY A 584 -9.45 -14.04 31.83
C GLY A 584 -8.49 -13.53 30.77
N GLY A 585 -8.71 -13.88 29.52
CA GLY A 585 -8.00 -13.45 28.33
C GLY A 585 -9.00 -13.03 27.26
N GLN A 586 -8.78 -11.91 26.67
CA GLN A 586 -9.40 -11.25 25.51
C GLN A 586 -10.78 -11.83 25.10
N VAL A 587 -11.81 -11.05 25.40
CA VAL A 587 -13.12 -11.22 24.78
C VAL A 587 -12.92 -11.12 23.28
N PHE A 588 -12.86 -12.25 22.57
CA PHE A 588 -13.02 -12.25 21.13
C PHE A 588 -14.39 -11.65 20.85
N VAL A 589 -14.43 -10.49 20.19
CA VAL A 589 -15.66 -9.78 19.86
C VAL A 589 -16.42 -10.66 18.88
N THR A 590 -17.35 -11.45 19.40
CA THR A 590 -18.16 -12.38 18.62
C THR A 590 -19.21 -11.68 17.76
N ASP A 591 -19.39 -10.38 17.97
CA ASP A 591 -20.39 -9.56 17.28
C ASP A 591 -19.93 -8.10 17.20
N PHE A 592 -19.11 -7.78 16.19
CA PHE A 592 -18.56 -6.46 15.99
C PHE A 592 -19.64 -5.36 15.93
N TYR A 593 -20.68 -5.57 15.14
CA TYR A 593 -21.71 -4.56 14.92
C TYR A 593 -22.57 -4.26 16.16
N SER A 594 -22.84 -5.26 16.99
CA SER A 594 -23.60 -5.05 18.24
C SER A 594 -22.81 -4.24 19.27
N HIS A 595 -21.48 -4.29 19.22
CA HIS A 595 -20.60 -3.55 20.14
C HIS A 595 -20.38 -2.10 19.74
N LEU A 596 -20.69 -1.71 18.50
CA LEU A 596 -20.49 -0.34 18.03
C LEU A 596 -21.37 0.69 18.79
N ARG A 597 -22.51 0.26 19.35
CA ARG A 597 -23.46 1.16 20.04
C ARG A 597 -23.75 2.42 19.23
N LEU A 598 -24.25 2.20 18.01
CA LEU A 598 -24.65 3.29 17.12
C LEU A 598 -25.70 4.20 17.80
N PRO A 599 -25.78 5.49 17.42
CA PRO A 599 -26.73 6.43 18.02
C PRO A 599 -28.22 6.12 17.71
N TRP A 600 -28.49 5.08 16.94
CA TRP A 600 -29.83 4.53 16.66
C TRP A 600 -29.84 3.01 16.83
N ALA A 601 -31.04 2.45 17.04
CA ALA A 601 -31.20 0.99 17.10
C ALA A 601 -31.07 0.38 15.69
N VAL A 602 -30.23 -0.63 15.55
CA VAL A 602 -30.02 -1.38 14.30
C VAL A 602 -30.51 -2.81 14.51
N ASP A 603 -31.42 -3.24 13.64
CA ASP A 603 -31.72 -4.66 13.48
C ASP A 603 -30.69 -5.26 12.52
N LEU A 604 -29.73 -6.00 13.07
CA LEU A 604 -28.61 -6.58 12.30
C LEU A 604 -29.07 -7.60 11.26
N LEU A 605 -30.17 -8.32 11.53
CA LEU A 605 -30.72 -9.28 10.57
C LEU A 605 -31.44 -8.56 9.44
N ALA A 606 -32.20 -7.52 9.74
CA ALA A 606 -32.83 -6.68 8.71
C ALA A 606 -31.78 -5.98 7.85
N ASP A 607 -30.67 -5.49 8.44
CA ASP A 607 -29.55 -4.90 7.71
C ASP A 607 -28.88 -5.94 6.80
N GLN A 608 -28.70 -7.20 7.26
CA GLN A 608 -28.21 -8.29 6.42
C GLN A 608 -29.14 -8.62 5.26
N HIS A 609 -30.45 -8.58 5.46
CA HIS A 609 -31.40 -8.78 4.36
C HIS A 609 -31.30 -7.66 3.31
N VAL A 610 -31.08 -6.42 3.73
CA VAL A 610 -30.77 -5.31 2.81
C VAL A 610 -29.45 -5.58 2.07
N ALA A 611 -28.41 -6.03 2.77
CA ALA A 611 -27.15 -6.41 2.15
C ALA A 611 -27.33 -7.51 1.08
N ALA A 612 -28.17 -8.50 1.35
CA ALA A 612 -28.48 -9.58 0.42
C ALA A 612 -29.14 -9.07 -0.88
N LEU A 613 -30.09 -8.15 -0.76
CA LEU A 613 -30.75 -7.53 -1.93
C LEU A 613 -29.77 -6.64 -2.72
N LEU A 614 -28.88 -5.92 -2.02
CA LEU A 614 -27.83 -5.12 -2.65
C LEU A 614 -26.80 -6.01 -3.36
N ALA A 615 -26.36 -7.11 -2.74
CA ALA A 615 -25.45 -8.07 -3.36
C ALA A 615 -26.02 -8.64 -4.66
N TRP A 616 -27.30 -9.00 -4.64
CA TRP A 616 -27.99 -9.52 -5.84
C TRP A 616 -28.15 -8.42 -6.90
N GLY A 617 -28.81 -7.30 -6.55
CA GLY A 617 -29.12 -6.24 -7.51
C GLY A 617 -27.89 -5.52 -8.06
N MET A 618 -26.97 -5.14 -7.20
CA MET A 618 -25.72 -4.47 -7.60
C MET A 618 -24.69 -5.44 -8.21
N GLY A 619 -24.84 -6.76 -7.98
CA GLY A 619 -24.07 -7.78 -8.66
C GLY A 619 -24.55 -7.96 -10.09
N ASP A 620 -25.82 -8.32 -10.29
CA ASP A 620 -26.32 -8.76 -11.58
C ASP A 620 -26.58 -7.62 -12.58
N VAL A 621 -27.09 -6.45 -12.13
CA VAL A 621 -27.41 -5.34 -13.05
C VAL A 621 -26.19 -4.81 -13.81
N PRO A 622 -25.03 -4.53 -13.18
CA PRO A 622 -23.83 -4.14 -13.93
C PRO A 622 -23.29 -5.27 -14.82
N LEU A 623 -23.41 -6.53 -14.39
CA LEU A 623 -23.00 -7.69 -15.21
C LEU A 623 -23.84 -7.79 -16.48
N LEU A 624 -25.15 -7.55 -16.43
CA LEU A 624 -26.01 -7.46 -17.61
C LEU A 624 -25.53 -6.36 -18.57
N ALA A 625 -25.11 -5.20 -18.05
CA ALA A 625 -24.53 -4.16 -18.89
C ALA A 625 -23.23 -4.64 -19.60
N VAL A 626 -22.41 -5.41 -18.92
CA VAL A 626 -21.21 -6.03 -19.52
C VAL A 626 -21.58 -7.06 -20.58
N VAL A 627 -22.63 -7.88 -20.36
CA VAL A 627 -23.18 -8.79 -21.38
C VAL A 627 -23.53 -8.01 -22.66
N VAL A 628 -24.24 -6.88 -22.53
CA VAL A 628 -24.60 -6.04 -23.68
C VAL A 628 -23.34 -5.53 -24.39
N VAL A 629 -22.31 -5.08 -23.64
CA VAL A 629 -21.04 -4.64 -24.22
C VAL A 629 -20.37 -5.77 -25.03
N LEU A 630 -20.31 -6.98 -24.48
CA LEU A 630 -19.71 -8.14 -25.16
C LEU A 630 -20.49 -8.54 -26.42
N LEU A 631 -21.83 -8.50 -26.39
CA LEU A 631 -22.66 -8.78 -27.55
C LEU A 631 -22.46 -7.74 -28.66
N VAL A 632 -22.37 -6.45 -28.30
CA VAL A 632 -22.07 -5.37 -29.26
C VAL A 632 -20.68 -5.53 -29.86
N GLN A 633 -19.68 -5.89 -29.07
CA GLN A 633 -18.32 -6.17 -29.55
C GLN A 633 -18.33 -7.33 -30.55
N TRP A 634 -18.96 -8.44 -30.19
CA TRP A 634 -19.07 -9.63 -31.05
C TRP A 634 -19.73 -9.30 -32.39
N HIS A 635 -20.87 -8.59 -32.34
CA HIS A 635 -21.59 -8.21 -33.58
C HIS A 635 -20.74 -7.31 -34.49
N ARG A 636 -19.99 -6.34 -33.90
CA ARG A 636 -19.13 -5.43 -34.67
C ARG A 636 -17.94 -6.15 -35.29
N GLU A 637 -17.31 -7.06 -34.59
CA GLU A 637 -16.17 -7.85 -35.12
C GLU A 637 -16.65 -8.80 -36.24
N GLY A 638 -17.77 -9.48 -36.07
CA GLY A 638 -18.38 -10.31 -37.13
C GLY A 638 -18.72 -9.50 -38.40
N ALA A 639 -19.31 -8.31 -38.25
CA ALA A 639 -19.58 -7.42 -39.36
C ALA A 639 -18.31 -6.93 -40.08
N ALA A 640 -17.22 -6.73 -39.35
CA ALA A 640 -15.92 -6.34 -39.94
C ALA A 640 -15.24 -7.49 -40.67
N GLU A 641 -15.32 -8.71 -40.15
CA GLU A 641 -14.84 -9.95 -40.82
C GLU A 641 -15.63 -10.24 -42.11
N ASP A 642 -16.94 -10.09 -42.09
CA ASP A 642 -17.80 -10.24 -43.25
C ASP A 642 -17.51 -9.18 -44.33
N ALA A 643 -17.19 -7.94 -43.93
CA ALA A 643 -16.80 -6.88 -44.85
C ALA A 643 -15.44 -7.18 -45.51
N ALA A 644 -14.45 -7.60 -44.68
CA ALA A 644 -13.13 -7.99 -45.19
C ALA A 644 -13.17 -9.19 -46.13
N THR A 645 -14.02 -10.18 -45.84
CA THR A 645 -14.23 -11.36 -46.71
C THR A 645 -14.86 -10.96 -48.03
N ARG A 646 -15.86 -10.07 -48.01
CA ARG A 646 -16.48 -9.53 -49.22
C ARG A 646 -15.48 -8.74 -50.09
N ASP A 647 -14.64 -7.94 -49.47
CA ASP A 647 -13.60 -7.17 -50.20
C ASP A 647 -12.52 -8.08 -50.80
N LEU A 648 -12.17 -9.20 -50.14
CA LEU A 648 -11.28 -10.22 -50.69
C LEU A 648 -11.91 -10.93 -51.90
N LEU A 649 -13.17 -11.38 -51.77
CA LEU A 649 -13.90 -12.01 -52.88
C LEU A 649 -14.14 -11.06 -54.05
N ALA A 650 -14.25 -9.76 -53.83
CA ALA A 650 -14.39 -8.77 -54.92
C ALA A 650 -13.07 -8.48 -55.64
N ARG A 651 -11.92 -8.86 -55.09
CA ARG A 651 -10.59 -8.70 -55.70
C ARG A 651 -10.10 -9.97 -56.42
N THR A 652 -10.71 -11.12 -56.15
CA THR A 652 -10.49 -12.38 -56.90
C THR A 652 -11.44 -12.49 -58.05
#